data_cc4d55b1ed75e3f0c7aaa6ccef595f8f
#
_entry.id   cc4d55b1ed75e3f0c7aaa6ccef595f8f
#
_cell.length_a   1.000
_cell.length_b   1.000
_cell.length_c   1.000
_cell.angle_alpha   90.00
_cell.angle_beta   90.00
_cell.angle_gamma   90.00
#
_symmetry.space_group_name_H-M   'P 1'
#
loop_
_entity.id
_entity.type
_entity.pdbx_description
1 polymer ?
#
loop_
_entity_poly.entity_id
_entity_poly.type
_entity_poly.pdbx_seq_one_letter_code
_entity_poly.pdbx_strand_id
1 'polypeptide(L)'
;MRLRFVTILLMMVSALAYAAPHHDSDDRKLTGRVTDSESGRGLEFVTVALRNSSADLVAAATTDSTGVYVLTASSAAGCRVEFSLVGYKDASVSLDGVTIGEIPTVSLVPDTQMLQSAKVVGKRPLLEHRFDKIVMNVSELAAAKTGNATDVLRAAPGVTFDKDGNIQLNGKSVTVWLDDRPSNMSGKELQAYLKGSSGVAIDKIEVISSPSSKYDAEGAGGIINIKTKRGLLHGFNGSVSGNGQLKWEPKVHGTGDGSVRLGYKGDVTNTNLSYNGYIYPYYSDVTEDKRYGDSYGSLLRTVNESKGRWAGHQIMLSEDVRISESDILGAIAKVNLNGSGYNAPTTAMIDDFRKFDDAEPYSSMASRASETTGTRQYSANINYTHTFDESLSQELAVNADYNHTRSDASNLQRNLYTALSPAAQAERDASLAAGLADPFLGNGLNDSTFRRANIWSLKVDFAQNLWSNTGRVEAGAKAAVSITDNRYSTYKWTPPTPEEQVGELSARNDFTYSEQIYALYANLSKAFSEKWNAQVGLRGEYTIPRGDWKSENRRSGKNYFDIFPNVFLNWTPSQKAILSLNYSYRLNRPKYWQLNPFRRYVNPTTWSVGDPELKPSYSHNLTLSTVFFSNLTLTAGYSHQKNYSEHQVPNYDKSLGTLEYRFSNAGVQQMAYLALALSEQNITKWWTVTLNANYMFTHFRAYPNPNLLAFNDYSKSSQSFNGYASTTFYLPKEFKFSIDGWGMTPVTAGYFTVAGMWSLNASFSKSFLDGRANLTLRVNDIFKSMNQNLSLWDGDVETMKMIDLTSNRGISLGFTYSFGKTVAPRRNVGSFEESGRL
;
A
#
# COMPACT_ATOMS: atom_id res chain seq x y z
N MET A 1 1.39 38.66 15.26
CA MET A 1 1.11 38.27 13.84
C MET A 1 0.48 36.88 13.70
N ARG A 2 0.75 35.92 14.60
CA ARG A 2 0.24 34.51 14.53
C ARG A 2 -1.25 34.34 14.86
N LEU A 3 -1.83 35.19 15.70
CA LEU A 3 -3.25 35.10 16.09
C LEU A 3 -4.19 35.69 15.03
N ARG A 4 -3.73 36.66 14.22
CA ARG A 4 -4.52 37.29 13.16
C ARG A 4 -4.74 36.40 11.92
N PHE A 5 -3.84 35.44 11.70
CA PHE A 5 -3.97 34.52 10.58
C PHE A 5 -5.04 33.44 10.83
N VAL A 6 -5.13 32.94 12.06
CA VAL A 6 -6.16 31.98 12.48
C VAL A 6 -7.55 32.62 12.44
N THR A 7 -7.64 33.88 12.83
CA THR A 7 -8.89 34.65 12.82
C THR A 7 -9.36 34.95 11.38
N ILE A 8 -8.43 35.21 10.47
CA ILE A 8 -8.75 35.44 9.04
C ILE A 8 -9.18 34.13 8.37
N LEU A 9 -8.57 32.99 8.74
CA LEU A 9 -8.95 31.67 8.20
C LEU A 9 -10.35 31.26 8.73
N LEU A 10 -10.63 31.48 10.00
CA LEU A 10 -11.96 31.25 10.60
C LEU A 10 -13.02 32.21 10.04
N MET A 11 -12.67 33.49 9.78
CA MET A 11 -13.58 34.45 9.13
C MET A 11 -13.82 34.12 7.64
N MET A 12 -12.85 33.56 6.91
CA MET A 12 -13.08 33.06 5.55
C MET A 12 -14.02 31.86 5.53
N VAL A 13 -13.92 30.96 6.49
CA VAL A 13 -14.84 29.80 6.61
C VAL A 13 -16.24 30.27 6.99
N SER A 14 -16.39 31.26 7.87
CA SER A 14 -17.70 31.81 8.24
C SER A 14 -18.33 32.69 7.14
N ALA A 15 -17.51 33.35 6.32
CA ALA A 15 -18.02 34.16 5.19
C ALA A 15 -18.50 33.29 4.01
N LEU A 16 -17.92 32.10 3.83
CA LEU A 16 -18.34 31.11 2.83
C LEU A 16 -19.64 30.39 3.19
N ALA A 17 -19.96 30.29 4.49
CA ALA A 17 -21.20 29.67 4.96
C ALA A 17 -22.43 30.59 4.76
N TYR A 18 -22.24 31.91 4.55
CA TYR A 18 -23.35 32.87 4.45
C TYR A 18 -23.70 33.25 2.99
N ALA A 19 -23.01 32.75 2.00
CA ALA A 19 -23.17 33.15 0.59
C ALA A 19 -23.85 32.11 -0.28
N ALA A 20 -24.85 31.39 0.23
CA ALA A 20 -25.72 30.58 -0.60
C ALA A 20 -26.95 31.40 -1.04
N PRO A 21 -27.13 31.76 -2.32
CA PRO A 21 -28.38 32.31 -2.76
C PRO A 21 -29.47 31.24 -2.75
N HIS A 22 -30.55 31.48 -2.05
CA HIS A 22 -31.80 30.77 -2.28
C HIS A 22 -32.26 31.13 -3.69
N HIS A 23 -32.23 30.17 -4.60
CA HIS A 23 -32.93 30.25 -5.86
C HIS A 23 -34.29 29.58 -5.65
N ASP A 24 -35.35 30.39 -5.62
CA ASP A 24 -36.70 29.90 -5.82
C ASP A 24 -36.79 29.42 -7.28
N SER A 25 -36.67 28.09 -7.47
CA SER A 25 -37.07 27.47 -8.73
C SER A 25 -38.55 27.15 -8.61
N ASP A 26 -39.32 27.47 -9.63
CA ASP A 26 -40.76 27.12 -9.81
C ASP A 26 -40.97 25.59 -9.95
N ASP A 27 -40.07 24.78 -9.40
CA ASP A 27 -40.12 23.34 -9.46
C ASP A 27 -41.18 22.77 -8.48
N ARG A 28 -42.12 22.09 -9.05
CA ARG A 28 -43.25 21.48 -8.31
C ARG A 28 -42.87 20.09 -7.83
N LYS A 29 -43.19 19.78 -6.56
CA LYS A 29 -42.96 18.48 -5.97
C LYS A 29 -44.18 17.59 -6.22
N LEU A 30 -43.92 16.39 -6.75
CA LEU A 30 -44.90 15.32 -6.91
C LEU A 30 -44.53 14.24 -5.90
N THR A 31 -45.45 13.95 -4.97
CA THR A 31 -45.23 12.92 -3.94
C THR A 31 -46.18 11.75 -4.17
N GLY A 32 -45.73 10.57 -3.86
CA GLY A 32 -46.58 9.37 -3.91
C GLY A 32 -46.00 8.25 -3.05
N ARG A 33 -46.70 7.15 -3.00
CA ARG A 33 -46.34 5.96 -2.20
C ARG A 33 -46.44 4.70 -3.04
N VAL A 34 -45.49 3.78 -2.86
CA VAL A 34 -45.52 2.45 -3.47
C VAL A 34 -45.59 1.39 -2.40
N THR A 35 -46.49 0.44 -2.56
CA THR A 35 -46.74 -0.65 -1.62
C THR A 35 -46.65 -2.00 -2.31
N ASP A 36 -46.42 -3.04 -1.54
CA ASP A 36 -46.53 -4.42 -1.97
C ASP A 36 -48.01 -4.81 -2.02
N SER A 37 -48.45 -5.43 -3.11
CA SER A 37 -49.86 -5.76 -3.33
C SER A 37 -50.40 -6.87 -2.41
N GLU A 38 -49.53 -7.72 -1.85
CA GLU A 38 -49.92 -8.83 -0.99
C GLU A 38 -49.89 -8.46 0.50
N SER A 39 -48.85 -7.73 0.92
CA SER A 39 -48.63 -7.38 2.33
C SER A 39 -49.14 -5.98 2.70
N GLY A 40 -49.37 -5.11 1.71
CA GLY A 40 -49.71 -3.69 1.92
C GLY A 40 -48.61 -2.82 2.51
N ARG A 41 -47.41 -3.35 2.72
CA ARG A 41 -46.27 -2.63 3.27
C ARG A 41 -45.62 -1.73 2.21
N GLY A 42 -45.09 -0.60 2.63
CA GLY A 42 -44.27 0.25 1.76
C GLY A 42 -43.09 -0.51 1.19
N LEU A 43 -42.81 -0.30 -0.09
CA LEU A 43 -41.66 -0.91 -0.79
C LEU A 43 -40.53 0.10 -0.89
N GLU A 44 -39.43 -0.20 -0.25
CA GLU A 44 -38.21 0.59 -0.29
C GLU A 44 -37.43 0.33 -1.58
N PHE A 45 -36.71 1.35 -2.08
CA PHE A 45 -35.88 1.28 -3.28
C PHE A 45 -36.58 1.01 -4.61
N VAL A 46 -37.87 1.26 -4.71
CA VAL A 46 -38.58 1.24 -6.00
C VAL A 46 -38.00 2.39 -6.85
N THR A 47 -37.52 2.09 -8.01
CA THR A 47 -37.13 3.11 -8.99
C THR A 47 -38.37 3.76 -9.55
N VAL A 48 -38.55 5.07 -9.38
CA VAL A 48 -39.65 5.88 -9.87
C VAL A 48 -39.14 6.84 -10.93
N ALA A 49 -39.55 6.69 -12.17
CA ALA A 49 -39.11 7.47 -13.30
C ALA A 49 -40.26 8.26 -13.93
N LEU A 50 -40.19 9.58 -14.00
CA LEU A 50 -41.10 10.43 -14.72
C LEU A 50 -40.65 10.58 -16.17
N ARG A 51 -41.49 10.17 -17.14
CA ARG A 51 -41.18 10.29 -18.55
C ARG A 51 -42.24 11.13 -19.28
N ASN A 52 -41.77 11.92 -20.27
CA ASN A 52 -42.63 12.68 -21.13
C ASN A 52 -43.28 11.82 -22.23
N SER A 53 -44.13 12.40 -23.06
CA SER A 53 -44.80 11.75 -24.19
C SER A 53 -43.84 11.13 -25.22
N SER A 54 -42.59 11.61 -25.28
CA SER A 54 -41.51 11.09 -26.15
C SER A 54 -40.71 10.00 -25.47
N ALA A 55 -41.08 9.53 -24.26
CA ALA A 55 -40.38 8.57 -23.43
C ALA A 55 -39.03 9.05 -22.87
N ASP A 56 -38.69 10.34 -22.96
CA ASP A 56 -37.48 10.90 -22.34
C ASP A 56 -37.66 11.01 -20.83
N LEU A 57 -36.59 10.78 -20.08
CA LEU A 57 -36.56 10.88 -18.63
C LEU A 57 -36.58 12.35 -18.20
N VAL A 58 -37.61 12.77 -17.49
CA VAL A 58 -37.80 14.13 -16.96
C VAL A 58 -37.28 14.24 -15.52
N ALA A 59 -37.62 13.25 -14.66
CA ALA A 59 -37.15 13.17 -13.29
C ALA A 59 -37.11 11.71 -12.83
N ALA A 60 -36.28 11.41 -11.83
CA ALA A 60 -36.25 10.09 -11.20
C ALA A 60 -36.04 10.21 -9.70
N ALA A 61 -36.60 9.29 -8.94
CA ALA A 61 -36.44 9.14 -7.50
C ALA A 61 -36.45 7.67 -7.12
N THR A 62 -36.13 7.38 -5.86
CA THR A 62 -36.33 6.06 -5.25
C THR A 62 -37.23 6.20 -4.03
N THR A 63 -38.01 5.16 -3.74
CA THR A 63 -38.83 5.15 -2.53
C THR A 63 -37.97 4.93 -1.28
N ASP A 64 -38.38 5.57 -0.17
CA ASP A 64 -37.81 5.37 1.16
C ASP A 64 -38.29 4.07 1.83
N SER A 65 -37.92 3.83 3.09
CA SER A 65 -38.30 2.66 3.87
C SER A 65 -39.81 2.54 4.14
N THR A 66 -40.57 3.61 3.97
CA THR A 66 -42.01 3.64 4.08
C THR A 66 -42.74 3.52 2.75
N GLY A 67 -41.99 3.42 1.65
CA GLY A 67 -42.48 3.38 0.29
C GLY A 67 -42.82 4.75 -0.32
N VAL A 68 -42.42 5.85 0.32
CA VAL A 68 -42.73 7.21 -0.13
C VAL A 68 -41.61 7.70 -1.07
N TYR A 69 -41.99 8.43 -2.11
CA TYR A 69 -41.03 9.08 -3.02
C TYR A 69 -41.46 10.52 -3.32
N VAL A 70 -40.46 11.32 -3.70
CA VAL A 70 -40.64 12.72 -4.13
C VAL A 70 -39.94 12.91 -5.47
N LEU A 71 -40.69 13.31 -6.48
CA LEU A 71 -40.18 13.75 -7.79
C LEU A 71 -40.27 15.28 -7.88
N THR A 72 -39.25 15.91 -8.38
CA THR A 72 -39.22 17.35 -8.62
C THR A 72 -39.18 17.60 -10.13
N ALA A 73 -40.20 18.26 -10.68
CA ALA A 73 -40.28 18.53 -12.11
C ALA A 73 -40.98 19.88 -12.36
N SER A 74 -40.50 20.59 -13.37
CA SER A 74 -41.05 21.88 -13.80
C SER A 74 -42.43 21.78 -14.49
N SER A 75 -42.79 20.60 -15.04
CA SER A 75 -44.08 20.28 -15.64
C SER A 75 -44.35 18.79 -15.60
N ALA A 76 -45.58 18.43 -15.28
CA ALA A 76 -46.05 17.04 -15.28
C ALA A 76 -47.12 16.72 -16.32
N ALA A 77 -47.56 17.70 -17.11
CA ALA A 77 -48.59 17.53 -18.14
C ALA A 77 -48.13 16.61 -19.26
N GLY A 78 -48.91 15.56 -19.57
CA GLY A 78 -48.57 14.58 -20.61
C GLY A 78 -47.40 13.65 -20.25
N CYS A 79 -47.05 13.57 -18.96
CA CYS A 79 -46.02 12.67 -18.45
C CYS A 79 -46.68 11.38 -17.86
N ARG A 80 -45.88 10.33 -17.79
CA ARG A 80 -46.20 9.09 -17.07
C ARG A 80 -45.11 8.80 -16.04
N VAL A 81 -45.53 8.21 -14.92
CA VAL A 81 -44.60 7.73 -13.90
C VAL A 81 -44.48 6.21 -14.03
N GLU A 82 -43.27 5.72 -14.17
CA GLU A 82 -42.94 4.30 -14.24
C GLU A 82 -42.33 3.85 -12.92
N PHE A 83 -42.73 2.68 -12.43
CA PHE A 83 -42.28 2.07 -11.18
C PHE A 83 -41.65 0.73 -11.48
N SER A 84 -40.41 0.52 -11.04
CA SER A 84 -39.67 -0.73 -11.25
C SER A 84 -38.91 -1.14 -9.98
N LEU A 85 -39.09 -2.39 -9.58
CA LEU A 85 -38.38 -3.02 -8.47
C LEU A 85 -38.07 -4.48 -8.81
N VAL A 86 -36.85 -4.92 -8.56
CA VAL A 86 -36.44 -6.31 -8.80
C VAL A 86 -37.32 -7.27 -7.98
N GLY A 87 -37.98 -8.22 -8.65
CA GLY A 87 -38.92 -9.18 -8.04
C GLY A 87 -40.37 -8.75 -8.10
N TYR A 88 -40.69 -7.63 -8.74
CA TYR A 88 -42.05 -7.13 -8.96
C TYR A 88 -42.27 -6.83 -10.44
N LYS A 89 -43.52 -6.86 -10.86
CA LYS A 89 -43.95 -6.42 -12.18
C LYS A 89 -43.90 -4.90 -12.26
N ASP A 90 -43.30 -4.39 -13.36
CA ASP A 90 -43.31 -2.95 -13.62
C ASP A 90 -44.75 -2.40 -13.68
N ALA A 91 -44.96 -1.22 -13.12
CA ALA A 91 -46.23 -0.51 -13.16
C ALA A 91 -46.02 0.90 -13.74
N SER A 92 -47.03 1.46 -14.32
CA SER A 92 -47.02 2.84 -14.79
C SER A 92 -48.35 3.54 -14.55
N VAL A 93 -48.27 4.85 -14.24
CA VAL A 93 -49.41 5.73 -14.03
C VAL A 93 -49.28 6.95 -14.95
N SER A 94 -50.33 7.21 -15.78
CA SER A 94 -50.41 8.46 -16.54
C SER A 94 -50.81 9.60 -15.60
N LEU A 95 -50.16 10.75 -15.79
CA LEU A 95 -50.49 11.98 -15.05
C LEU A 95 -51.52 12.86 -15.78
N ASP A 96 -52.11 12.38 -16.88
CA ASP A 96 -53.16 13.08 -17.60
C ASP A 96 -54.41 13.26 -16.71
N GLY A 97 -54.76 14.49 -16.33
CA GLY A 97 -55.92 14.82 -15.46
C GLY A 97 -55.63 14.72 -13.95
N VAL A 98 -54.42 14.48 -13.53
CA VAL A 98 -54.04 14.46 -12.09
C VAL A 98 -53.80 15.91 -11.64
N THR A 99 -54.50 16.34 -10.61
CA THR A 99 -54.27 17.62 -9.96
C THR A 99 -52.93 17.59 -9.26
N ILE A 100 -52.11 18.60 -9.49
CA ILE A 100 -50.70 18.68 -9.08
C ILE A 100 -50.58 18.56 -7.56
N GLY A 101 -49.79 17.57 -7.08
CA GLY A 101 -49.41 17.45 -5.67
C GLY A 101 -49.21 15.99 -5.19
N GLU A 102 -50.19 15.16 -5.32
CA GLU A 102 -50.17 13.78 -4.83
C GLU A 102 -50.50 12.77 -5.95
N ILE A 103 -49.57 11.81 -6.17
CA ILE A 103 -49.77 10.69 -7.08
C ILE A 103 -50.46 9.58 -6.29
N PRO A 104 -51.47 8.90 -6.84
CA PRO A 104 -52.18 7.79 -6.14
C PRO A 104 -51.19 6.71 -5.70
N THR A 105 -51.41 6.08 -4.55
CA THR A 105 -50.60 4.96 -4.09
C THR A 105 -50.60 3.85 -5.13
N VAL A 106 -49.43 3.37 -5.51
CA VAL A 106 -49.24 2.29 -6.49
C VAL A 106 -48.87 1.01 -5.76
N SER A 107 -49.60 -0.07 -6.03
CA SER A 107 -49.28 -1.39 -5.48
C SER A 107 -48.58 -2.23 -6.54
N LEU A 108 -47.32 -2.63 -6.28
CA LEU A 108 -46.61 -3.52 -7.15
C LEU A 108 -46.91 -4.98 -6.83
N VAL A 109 -47.08 -5.78 -7.88
CA VAL A 109 -47.39 -7.21 -7.78
C VAL A 109 -46.08 -8.01 -7.84
N PRO A 110 -45.82 -8.92 -6.88
CA PRO A 110 -44.62 -9.80 -6.96
C PRO A 110 -44.63 -10.61 -8.26
N ASP A 111 -43.48 -10.64 -8.96
CA ASP A 111 -43.31 -11.42 -10.19
C ASP A 111 -42.56 -12.72 -9.92
N THR A 112 -43.29 -13.81 -9.75
CA THR A 112 -42.73 -15.15 -9.52
C THR A 112 -42.16 -15.80 -10.78
N GLN A 113 -42.35 -15.20 -11.97
CA GLN A 113 -41.83 -15.75 -13.25
C GLN A 113 -40.52 -15.12 -13.74
N MET A 114 -39.97 -14.16 -13.06
CA MET A 114 -38.80 -13.40 -13.52
C MET A 114 -37.45 -14.13 -13.39
N LEU A 115 -37.41 -15.43 -13.16
CA LEU A 115 -36.14 -16.22 -13.11
C LEU A 115 -35.49 -16.51 -14.46
N GLN A 116 -36.07 -16.07 -15.58
CA GLN A 116 -35.52 -16.32 -16.92
C GLN A 116 -35.37 -15.08 -17.83
N SER A 117 -35.66 -13.89 -17.41
CA SER A 117 -35.41 -12.70 -18.22
C SER A 117 -33.96 -12.25 -18.08
N ALA A 118 -33.32 -11.95 -19.19
CA ALA A 118 -31.94 -11.53 -19.29
C ALA A 118 -31.64 -10.40 -18.30
N LYS A 119 -30.81 -10.71 -17.32
CA LYS A 119 -30.22 -9.76 -16.41
C LYS A 119 -29.33 -8.83 -17.24
N VAL A 120 -29.83 -7.70 -17.68
CA VAL A 120 -29.00 -6.61 -18.19
C VAL A 120 -28.26 -6.04 -16.97
N VAL A 121 -27.24 -6.75 -16.55
CA VAL A 121 -26.26 -6.20 -15.62
C VAL A 121 -25.49 -5.19 -16.44
N GLY A 122 -25.78 -3.90 -16.27
CA GLY A 122 -24.91 -2.87 -16.77
C GLY A 122 -23.51 -3.15 -16.22
N LYS A 123 -22.60 -3.63 -17.07
CA LYS A 123 -21.20 -3.85 -16.65
C LYS A 123 -20.66 -2.51 -16.21
N ARG A 124 -20.27 -2.41 -14.93
CA ARG A 124 -19.49 -1.25 -14.47
C ARG A 124 -18.21 -1.19 -15.29
N PRO A 125 -17.78 0.00 -15.69
CA PRO A 125 -16.49 0.10 -16.37
C PRO A 125 -15.39 -0.43 -15.45
N LEU A 126 -14.42 -1.14 -15.99
CA LEU A 126 -13.31 -1.69 -15.20
C LEU A 126 -12.52 -0.58 -14.51
N LEU A 127 -12.28 0.54 -15.21
CA LEU A 127 -11.66 1.73 -14.66
C LEU A 127 -12.65 2.88 -14.65
N GLU A 128 -12.81 3.50 -13.50
CA GLU A 128 -13.53 4.76 -13.31
C GLU A 128 -12.52 5.84 -12.90
N HIS A 129 -12.57 6.98 -13.55
CA HIS A 129 -11.78 8.13 -13.15
C HIS A 129 -12.62 9.02 -12.22
N ARG A 130 -12.07 9.34 -11.06
CA ARG A 130 -12.62 10.31 -10.12
C ARG A 130 -11.67 11.49 -9.99
N PHE A 131 -12.08 12.56 -9.32
CA PHE A 131 -11.29 13.78 -9.19
C PHE A 131 -9.82 13.57 -8.83
N ASP A 132 -9.56 12.75 -7.83
CA ASP A 132 -8.26 12.56 -7.21
C ASP A 132 -7.69 11.13 -7.40
N LYS A 133 -8.44 10.25 -8.11
CA LYS A 133 -8.09 8.83 -8.19
C LYS A 133 -8.64 8.10 -9.40
N ILE A 134 -7.97 7.00 -9.76
CA ILE A 134 -8.49 5.99 -10.67
C ILE A 134 -9.04 4.85 -9.81
N VAL A 135 -10.27 4.44 -10.05
CA VAL A 135 -10.92 3.32 -9.35
C VAL A 135 -10.99 2.13 -10.29
N MET A 136 -10.33 1.05 -9.95
CA MET A 136 -10.43 -0.23 -10.66
C MET A 136 -11.47 -1.11 -9.97
N ASN A 137 -12.54 -1.45 -10.68
CA ASN A 137 -13.61 -2.33 -10.21
C ASN A 137 -13.16 -3.79 -10.32
N VAL A 138 -12.75 -4.38 -9.22
CA VAL A 138 -12.10 -5.70 -9.17
C VAL A 138 -13.07 -6.85 -9.48
N SER A 139 -14.35 -6.68 -9.25
CA SER A 139 -15.38 -7.68 -9.62
C SER A 139 -15.38 -8.01 -11.12
N GLU A 140 -14.98 -7.06 -11.95
CA GLU A 140 -14.90 -7.21 -13.39
C GLU A 140 -13.56 -7.82 -13.86
N LEU A 141 -12.57 -7.93 -12.96
CA LEU A 141 -11.23 -8.41 -13.27
C LEU A 141 -11.14 -9.94 -13.20
N ALA A 142 -10.66 -10.57 -14.28
CA ALA A 142 -10.46 -12.02 -14.31
C ALA A 142 -9.44 -12.49 -13.28
N ALA A 143 -8.34 -11.76 -13.11
CA ALA A 143 -7.30 -12.05 -12.14
C ALA A 143 -7.83 -12.08 -10.68
N ALA A 144 -8.90 -11.35 -10.38
CA ALA A 144 -9.52 -11.37 -9.06
C ALA A 144 -10.18 -12.71 -8.73
N LYS A 145 -10.70 -13.39 -9.73
CA LYS A 145 -11.42 -14.66 -9.55
C LYS A 145 -10.49 -15.87 -9.42
N THR A 146 -9.26 -15.74 -9.87
CA THR A 146 -8.29 -16.84 -9.95
C THR A 146 -7.02 -16.64 -9.13
N GLY A 147 -6.78 -15.41 -8.67
CA GLY A 147 -5.54 -15.00 -7.98
C GLY A 147 -5.79 -14.43 -6.58
N ASN A 148 -4.71 -14.04 -5.95
CA ASN A 148 -4.68 -13.34 -4.68
C ASN A 148 -4.68 -11.81 -4.88
N ALA A 149 -4.66 -11.05 -3.78
CA ALA A 149 -4.64 -9.59 -3.85
C ALA A 149 -3.40 -9.03 -4.57
N THR A 150 -2.26 -9.71 -4.54
CA THR A 150 -1.06 -9.31 -5.28
C THR A 150 -1.28 -9.38 -6.79
N ASP A 151 -1.95 -10.43 -7.26
CA ASP A 151 -2.25 -10.59 -8.69
C ASP A 151 -3.24 -9.53 -9.18
N VAL A 152 -4.21 -9.17 -8.34
CA VAL A 152 -5.16 -8.09 -8.59
C VAL A 152 -4.44 -6.73 -8.65
N LEU A 153 -3.53 -6.46 -7.72
CA LEU A 153 -2.76 -5.22 -7.68
C LEU A 153 -1.85 -5.04 -8.90
N ARG A 154 -1.28 -6.12 -9.43
CA ARG A 154 -0.47 -6.06 -10.66
C ARG A 154 -1.28 -5.63 -11.89
N ALA A 155 -2.57 -5.83 -11.88
CA ALA A 155 -3.47 -5.38 -12.94
C ALA A 155 -3.89 -3.91 -12.77
N ALA A 156 -3.63 -3.29 -11.63
CA ALA A 156 -3.99 -1.90 -11.37
C ALA A 156 -3.06 -0.93 -12.13
N PRO A 157 -3.59 0.17 -12.67
CA PRO A 157 -2.82 1.12 -13.48
C PRO A 157 -1.61 1.68 -12.73
N GLY A 158 -0.42 1.59 -13.34
CA GLY A 158 0.84 2.12 -12.82
C GLY A 158 1.43 1.37 -11.62
N VAL A 159 0.78 0.32 -11.14
CA VAL A 159 1.26 -0.48 -10.01
C VAL A 159 2.34 -1.45 -10.46
N THR A 160 3.47 -1.42 -9.76
CA THR A 160 4.60 -2.32 -9.96
C THR A 160 5.13 -2.81 -8.62
N PHE A 161 6.07 -3.74 -8.65
CA PHE A 161 6.69 -4.31 -7.46
C PHE A 161 8.21 -4.18 -7.59
N ASP A 162 8.87 -3.74 -6.53
CA ASP A 162 10.33 -3.71 -6.50
C ASP A 162 10.94 -5.11 -6.30
N LYS A 163 12.27 -5.18 -6.24
CA LYS A 163 13.02 -6.43 -6.01
C LYS A 163 12.63 -7.15 -4.71
N ASP A 164 12.28 -6.40 -3.69
CA ASP A 164 11.89 -6.92 -2.38
C ASP A 164 10.38 -7.20 -2.31
N GLY A 165 9.66 -6.97 -3.43
CA GLY A 165 8.23 -7.14 -3.58
C GLY A 165 7.39 -6.05 -2.91
N ASN A 166 7.98 -4.90 -2.57
CA ASN A 166 7.21 -3.76 -2.12
C ASN A 166 6.46 -3.14 -3.29
N ILE A 167 5.28 -2.62 -3.00
CA ILE A 167 4.41 -2.03 -4.01
C ILE A 167 4.91 -0.64 -4.35
N GLN A 168 4.97 -0.37 -5.64
CA GLN A 168 5.30 0.94 -6.20
C GLN A 168 4.18 1.41 -7.12
N LEU A 169 4.01 2.72 -7.21
CA LEU A 169 3.15 3.36 -8.20
C LEU A 169 4.01 4.26 -9.09
N ASN A 170 4.05 3.95 -10.38
CA ASN A 170 4.87 4.67 -11.34
C ASN A 170 6.34 4.76 -10.90
N GLY A 171 6.88 3.69 -10.32
CA GLY A 171 8.26 3.58 -9.85
C GLY A 171 8.57 4.26 -8.49
N LYS A 172 7.55 4.78 -7.79
CA LYS A 172 7.70 5.38 -6.46
C LYS A 172 7.09 4.49 -5.39
N SER A 173 7.73 4.44 -4.21
CA SER A 173 7.15 3.79 -3.03
C SER A 173 5.83 4.43 -2.65
N VAL A 174 4.83 3.61 -2.35
CA VAL A 174 3.46 4.05 -2.02
C VAL A 174 3.06 3.63 -0.62
N THR A 175 2.08 4.34 -0.07
CA THR A 175 1.37 3.90 1.11
C THR A 175 0.20 3.01 0.68
N VAL A 176 0.14 1.78 1.19
CA VAL A 176 -0.97 0.87 0.93
C VAL A 176 -2.00 0.97 2.03
N TRP A 177 -3.23 1.18 1.63
CA TRP A 177 -4.39 1.29 2.50
C TRP A 177 -5.32 0.10 2.30
N LEU A 178 -5.95 -0.31 3.38
CA LEU A 178 -6.98 -1.35 3.41
C LEU A 178 -8.26 -0.72 3.95
N ASP A 179 -9.31 -0.69 3.15
CA ASP A 179 -10.61 -0.13 3.53
C ASP A 179 -10.52 1.30 4.11
N ASP A 180 -9.85 2.20 3.38
CA ASP A 180 -9.60 3.62 3.73
C ASP A 180 -8.62 3.84 4.89
N ARG A 181 -7.76 2.86 5.19
CA ARG A 181 -6.79 2.93 6.29
C ARG A 181 -5.42 2.48 5.84
N PRO A 182 -4.34 3.10 6.29
CA PRO A 182 -3.01 2.55 6.10
C PRO A 182 -2.95 1.12 6.61
N SER A 183 -2.29 0.25 5.84
CA SER A 183 -2.17 -1.17 6.22
C SER A 183 -1.37 -1.36 7.50
N ASN A 184 -0.46 -0.43 7.82
CA ASN A 184 0.44 -0.45 8.97
C ASN A 184 1.26 -1.75 9.06
N MET A 185 1.59 -2.32 7.92
CA MET A 185 2.37 -3.53 7.78
C MET A 185 3.74 -3.18 7.18
N SER A 186 4.79 -3.86 7.62
CA SER A 186 6.09 -3.82 6.95
C SER A 186 5.98 -4.38 5.52
N GLY A 187 6.95 -4.09 4.65
CA GLY A 187 6.93 -4.58 3.28
C GLY A 187 6.69 -6.09 3.17
N LYS A 188 7.39 -6.88 3.99
CA LYS A 188 7.26 -8.35 4.01
C LYS A 188 5.93 -8.82 4.62
N GLU A 189 5.44 -8.16 5.67
CA GLU A 189 4.13 -8.46 6.26
C GLU A 189 2.98 -8.14 5.31
N LEU A 190 3.06 -6.99 4.63
CA LEU A 190 2.09 -6.60 3.63
C LEU A 190 2.06 -7.58 2.46
N GLN A 191 3.21 -8.04 1.98
CA GLN A 191 3.29 -9.07 0.95
C GLN A 191 2.64 -10.37 1.41
N ALA A 192 2.93 -10.83 2.62
CA ALA A 192 2.34 -12.03 3.18
C ALA A 192 0.82 -11.89 3.29
N TYR A 193 0.33 -10.75 3.78
CA TYR A 193 -1.10 -10.45 3.84
C TYR A 193 -1.75 -10.46 2.45
N LEU A 194 -1.14 -9.80 1.46
CA LEU A 194 -1.69 -9.71 0.10
C LEU A 194 -1.67 -11.08 -0.62
N LYS A 195 -0.62 -11.86 -0.44
CA LYS A 195 -0.56 -13.23 -0.96
C LYS A 195 -1.63 -14.12 -0.32
N GLY A 196 -1.87 -13.95 1.00
CA GLY A 196 -2.90 -14.68 1.73
C GLY A 196 -4.32 -14.16 1.53
N SER A 197 -4.50 -13.01 0.89
CA SER A 197 -5.83 -12.45 0.63
C SER A 197 -6.33 -12.84 -0.74
N SER A 198 -7.48 -13.50 -0.80
CA SER A 198 -8.10 -13.85 -2.09
C SER A 198 -8.50 -12.61 -2.88
N GLY A 199 -8.22 -12.59 -4.18
CA GLY A 199 -8.66 -11.52 -5.09
C GLY A 199 -10.17 -11.34 -5.12
N VAL A 200 -10.93 -12.42 -4.95
CA VAL A 200 -12.41 -12.38 -4.88
C VAL A 200 -12.91 -11.54 -3.70
N ALA A 201 -12.13 -11.42 -2.63
CA ALA A 201 -12.50 -10.63 -1.46
C ALA A 201 -12.37 -9.11 -1.68
N ILE A 202 -11.76 -8.67 -2.77
CA ILE A 202 -11.58 -7.25 -3.11
C ILE A 202 -12.77 -6.77 -3.94
N ASP A 203 -13.32 -5.61 -3.58
CA ASP A 203 -14.36 -4.92 -4.35
C ASP A 203 -13.73 -4.03 -5.43
N LYS A 204 -12.80 -3.17 -5.01
CA LYS A 204 -12.10 -2.25 -5.91
C LYS A 204 -10.73 -1.85 -5.37
N ILE A 205 -9.90 -1.36 -6.27
CA ILE A 205 -8.62 -0.71 -5.96
C ILE A 205 -8.71 0.74 -6.37
N GLU A 206 -8.43 1.64 -5.44
CA GLU A 206 -8.33 3.07 -5.71
C GLU A 206 -6.84 3.44 -5.82
N VAL A 207 -6.44 3.90 -6.98
CA VAL A 207 -5.08 4.36 -7.27
C VAL A 207 -5.06 5.88 -7.19
N ILE A 208 -4.42 6.42 -6.18
CA ILE A 208 -4.35 7.85 -5.86
C ILE A 208 -2.90 8.29 -6.05
N SER A 209 -2.54 8.65 -7.28
CA SER A 209 -1.18 9.05 -7.61
C SER A 209 -0.79 10.42 -7.05
N SER A 210 -1.77 11.27 -6.82
CA SER A 210 -1.58 12.61 -6.23
C SER A 210 -2.63 12.83 -5.16
N PRO A 211 -2.41 12.39 -3.89
CA PRO A 211 -3.41 12.55 -2.84
C PRO A 211 -3.73 14.01 -2.55
N SER A 212 -5.01 14.33 -2.32
CA SER A 212 -5.48 15.68 -1.97
C SER A 212 -5.02 16.10 -0.56
N SER A 213 -5.25 17.36 -0.17
CA SER A 213 -4.85 17.89 1.16
C SER A 213 -5.55 17.22 2.34
N LYS A 214 -6.63 16.46 2.11
CA LYS A 214 -7.31 15.62 3.11
C LYS A 214 -6.40 14.52 3.67
N TYR A 215 -5.49 14.02 2.84
CA TYR A 215 -4.49 13.01 3.22
C TYR A 215 -3.26 13.69 3.82
N ASP A 216 -2.50 12.97 4.63
CA ASP A 216 -1.25 13.50 5.18
C ASP A 216 -0.29 13.89 4.05
N ALA A 217 0.53 14.90 4.32
CA ALA A 217 1.55 15.34 3.38
C ALA A 217 2.64 14.27 3.13
N GLU A 218 2.69 13.25 3.97
CA GLU A 218 3.61 12.12 3.86
C GLU A 218 3.26 11.20 2.69
N GLY A 219 4.30 10.65 2.01
CA GLY A 219 4.15 9.71 0.90
C GLY A 219 4.20 10.37 -0.47
N ALA A 220 5.41 10.56 -0.99
CA ALA A 220 5.64 11.17 -2.31
C ALA A 220 5.15 10.31 -3.49
N GLY A 221 4.94 9.00 -3.28
CA GLY A 221 4.55 8.05 -4.33
C GLY A 221 3.05 7.88 -4.52
N GLY A 222 2.22 8.42 -3.63
CA GLY A 222 0.77 8.26 -3.68
C GLY A 222 0.22 7.18 -2.74
N ILE A 223 -1.05 6.84 -2.93
CA ILE A 223 -1.77 5.87 -2.11
C ILE A 223 -2.42 4.81 -3.01
N ILE A 224 -2.32 3.56 -2.63
CA ILE A 224 -3.12 2.46 -3.20
C ILE A 224 -4.07 1.98 -2.12
N ASN A 225 -5.37 2.20 -2.31
CA ASN A 225 -6.39 1.83 -1.36
C ASN A 225 -7.17 0.59 -1.84
N ILE A 226 -7.00 -0.50 -1.15
CA ILE A 226 -7.66 -1.77 -1.43
C ILE A 226 -8.96 -1.81 -0.65
N LYS A 227 -10.08 -1.78 -1.36
CA LYS A 227 -11.42 -1.90 -0.79
C LYS A 227 -11.87 -3.34 -0.80
N THR A 228 -12.17 -3.87 0.35
CA THR A 228 -12.71 -5.22 0.47
C THR A 228 -14.23 -5.23 0.30
N LYS A 229 -14.77 -6.34 -0.20
CA LYS A 229 -16.23 -6.54 -0.30
C LYS A 229 -16.84 -6.56 1.09
N ARG A 230 -17.91 -5.79 1.28
CA ARG A 230 -18.73 -5.79 2.48
C ARG A 230 -20.16 -6.20 2.10
N GLY A 231 -20.81 -6.96 2.97
CA GLY A 231 -22.19 -7.40 2.73
C GLY A 231 -23.18 -6.24 2.79
N LEU A 232 -24.17 -6.21 1.88
CA LEU A 232 -25.25 -5.20 1.83
C LEU A 232 -26.59 -5.72 2.30
N LEU A 233 -26.82 -7.00 2.13
CA LEU A 233 -28.11 -7.57 2.49
C LEU A 233 -28.11 -7.97 3.96
N HIS A 234 -29.23 -7.76 4.63
CA HIS A 234 -29.44 -8.19 6.01
C HIS A 234 -29.12 -9.67 6.17
N GLY A 235 -28.49 -10.03 7.27
CA GLY A 235 -28.14 -11.38 7.62
C GLY A 235 -26.65 -11.69 7.58
N PHE A 236 -26.33 -12.96 7.63
CA PHE A 236 -24.95 -13.46 7.65
C PHE A 236 -24.38 -13.63 6.24
N ASN A 237 -23.13 -13.26 6.09
CA ASN A 237 -22.30 -13.51 4.92
C ASN A 237 -20.87 -13.82 5.35
N GLY A 238 -20.09 -14.41 4.46
CA GLY A 238 -18.70 -14.65 4.77
C GLY A 238 -17.96 -15.38 3.68
N SER A 239 -16.67 -15.60 3.94
CA SER A 239 -15.81 -16.40 3.07
C SER A 239 -14.75 -17.14 3.87
N VAL A 240 -14.34 -18.29 3.35
CA VAL A 240 -13.19 -19.05 3.81
C VAL A 240 -12.28 -19.22 2.62
N SER A 241 -10.98 -18.94 2.78
CA SER A 241 -9.99 -19.21 1.75
C SER A 241 -8.75 -19.86 2.34
N GLY A 242 -8.10 -20.68 1.54
CA GLY A 242 -6.81 -21.28 1.84
C GLY A 242 -5.98 -21.42 0.59
N ASN A 243 -4.68 -21.22 0.71
CA ASN A 243 -3.72 -21.39 -0.36
C ASN A 243 -2.50 -22.13 0.18
N GLY A 244 -2.09 -23.18 -0.53
CA GLY A 244 -0.86 -23.92 -0.29
C GLY A 244 0.05 -23.84 -1.49
N GLN A 245 1.34 -23.59 -1.28
CA GLN A 245 2.34 -23.60 -2.34
C GLN A 245 3.46 -24.55 -1.99
N LEU A 246 3.82 -25.44 -2.91
CA LEU A 246 5.02 -26.25 -2.86
C LEU A 246 6.08 -25.63 -3.76
N LYS A 247 7.18 -25.18 -3.17
CA LYS A 247 8.39 -24.72 -3.86
C LYS A 247 9.44 -25.81 -3.82
N TRP A 248 10.26 -25.94 -4.83
CA TRP A 248 11.31 -26.95 -4.89
C TRP A 248 12.72 -26.41 -5.06
N GLU A 249 12.89 -25.10 -5.06
CA GLU A 249 14.18 -24.48 -5.13
C GLU A 249 14.37 -23.40 -4.06
N PRO A 250 15.59 -23.22 -3.53
CA PRO A 250 16.76 -24.11 -3.68
C PRO A 250 16.56 -25.46 -2.98
N LYS A 251 15.58 -25.59 -2.07
CA LYS A 251 15.18 -26.80 -1.35
C LYS A 251 13.66 -26.94 -1.36
N VAL A 252 13.14 -28.18 -1.33
CA VAL A 252 11.69 -28.42 -1.28
C VAL A 252 11.12 -27.92 0.04
N HIS A 253 10.13 -27.04 -0.04
CA HIS A 253 9.39 -26.54 1.13
C HIS A 253 7.97 -26.13 0.77
N GLY A 254 7.08 -26.23 1.76
CA GLY A 254 5.69 -25.78 1.62
C GLY A 254 5.47 -24.42 2.29
N THR A 255 4.69 -23.57 1.65
CA THR A 255 4.15 -22.34 2.25
C THR A 255 2.64 -22.41 2.27
N GLY A 256 1.99 -21.74 3.22
CA GLY A 256 0.53 -21.73 3.28
C GLY A 256 -0.03 -20.52 3.97
N ASP A 257 -1.24 -20.17 3.56
CA ASP A 257 -2.04 -19.12 4.16
C ASP A 257 -3.52 -19.46 4.13
N GLY A 258 -4.27 -18.85 5.04
CA GLY A 258 -5.71 -19.02 5.11
C GLY A 258 -6.38 -17.83 5.72
N SER A 259 -7.62 -17.58 5.30
CA SER A 259 -8.44 -16.51 5.85
C SER A 259 -9.88 -16.95 6.07
N VAL A 260 -10.49 -16.37 7.10
CA VAL A 260 -11.92 -16.48 7.40
C VAL A 260 -12.46 -15.08 7.56
N ARG A 261 -13.57 -14.79 6.90
CA ARG A 261 -14.34 -13.55 7.07
C ARG A 261 -15.77 -13.89 7.38
N LEU A 262 -16.31 -13.23 8.38
CA LEU A 262 -17.71 -13.34 8.82
C LEU A 262 -18.27 -11.93 8.90
N GLY A 263 -19.40 -11.71 8.27
CA GLY A 263 -20.14 -10.46 8.33
C GLY A 263 -21.57 -10.70 8.78
N TYR A 264 -22.08 -9.81 9.59
CA TYR A 264 -23.49 -9.74 9.95
C TYR A 264 -24.00 -8.31 9.77
N LYS A 265 -25.04 -8.12 9.01
CA LYS A 265 -25.73 -6.85 8.87
C LYS A 265 -27.17 -6.97 9.38
N GLY A 266 -27.46 -6.23 10.44
CA GLY A 266 -28.79 -5.96 10.94
C GLY A 266 -29.33 -4.61 10.46
N ASP A 267 -30.47 -4.19 11.00
CA ASP A 267 -31.06 -2.88 10.70
C ASP A 267 -30.21 -1.71 11.22
N VAL A 268 -29.60 -1.90 12.39
CA VAL A 268 -28.85 -0.90 13.13
C VAL A 268 -27.37 -1.18 13.12
N THR A 269 -26.94 -2.44 13.01
CA THR A 269 -25.56 -2.88 13.20
C THR A 269 -24.97 -3.48 11.94
N ASN A 270 -23.64 -3.31 11.76
CA ASN A 270 -22.87 -3.95 10.70
C ASN A 270 -21.54 -4.45 11.28
N THR A 271 -21.53 -5.71 11.67
CA THR A 271 -20.39 -6.40 12.29
C THR A 271 -19.59 -7.15 11.27
N ASN A 272 -18.25 -7.00 11.28
CA ASN A 272 -17.36 -7.80 10.46
C ASN A 272 -16.20 -8.33 11.31
N LEU A 273 -15.97 -9.63 11.25
CA LEU A 273 -14.83 -10.32 11.84
C LEU A 273 -13.98 -10.91 10.71
N SER A 274 -12.69 -10.64 10.73
CA SER A 274 -11.75 -11.27 9.82
C SER A 274 -10.56 -11.86 10.58
N TYR A 275 -10.14 -13.03 10.14
CA TYR A 275 -8.92 -13.69 10.55
C TYR A 275 -8.10 -14.03 9.32
N ASN A 276 -6.79 -13.76 9.37
CA ASN A 276 -5.82 -14.20 8.38
C ASN A 276 -4.64 -14.83 9.13
N GLY A 277 -4.21 -16.01 8.67
CA GLY A 277 -3.04 -16.68 9.17
C GLY A 277 -2.12 -17.13 8.04
N TYR A 278 -0.80 -17.06 8.25
CA TYR A 278 0.15 -17.49 7.23
C TYR A 278 1.39 -18.13 7.86
N ILE A 279 2.01 -19.01 7.09
CA ILE A 279 3.31 -19.60 7.39
C ILE A 279 4.10 -19.72 6.10
N TYR A 280 5.26 -19.04 6.04
CA TYR A 280 6.14 -18.99 4.88
C TYR A 280 7.56 -19.35 5.28
N PRO A 281 7.92 -20.64 5.30
CA PRO A 281 9.31 -21.05 5.27
C PRO A 281 9.98 -20.51 4.01
N TYR A 282 11.24 -20.12 4.13
CA TYR A 282 12.04 -19.70 2.98
C TYR A 282 13.47 -20.25 3.09
N TYR A 283 14.08 -20.38 1.94
CA TYR A 283 15.49 -20.67 1.76
C TYR A 283 16.06 -19.64 0.81
N SER A 284 17.25 -19.16 1.07
CA SER A 284 17.94 -18.17 0.25
C SER A 284 19.40 -18.54 0.17
N ASP A 285 19.95 -18.55 -1.04
CA ASP A 285 21.36 -18.75 -1.33
C ASP A 285 21.90 -17.47 -1.92
N VAL A 286 22.70 -16.73 -1.16
CA VAL A 286 23.27 -15.45 -1.54
C VAL A 286 24.77 -15.56 -1.62
N THR A 287 25.32 -15.18 -2.79
CA THR A 287 26.75 -14.99 -2.95
C THR A 287 27.02 -13.49 -3.06
N GLU A 288 27.97 -13.00 -2.27
CA GLU A 288 28.38 -11.60 -2.26
C GLU A 288 29.91 -11.54 -2.47
N ASP A 289 30.33 -10.84 -3.51
CA ASP A 289 31.71 -10.53 -3.82
C ASP A 289 31.97 -9.06 -3.52
N LYS A 290 32.96 -8.77 -2.67
CA LYS A 290 33.43 -7.40 -2.37
C LYS A 290 34.90 -7.28 -2.70
N ARG A 291 35.25 -6.23 -3.42
CA ARG A 291 36.65 -5.86 -3.72
C ARG A 291 37.11 -4.82 -2.72
N TYR A 292 38.28 -5.03 -2.11
CA TYR A 292 38.86 -4.12 -1.15
C TYR A 292 40.40 -4.02 -1.28
N GLY A 293 41.05 -3.20 -0.43
CA GLY A 293 42.47 -2.92 -0.46
C GLY A 293 42.84 -1.79 -1.41
N ASP A 294 44.08 -1.28 -1.28
CA ASP A 294 44.62 -0.28 -2.16
C ASP A 294 44.62 -0.79 -3.62
N SER A 295 43.96 -0.08 -4.50
CA SER A 295 43.73 -0.51 -5.89
C SER A 295 42.78 -1.71 -6.06
N TYR A 296 41.94 -2.04 -5.10
CA TYR A 296 40.99 -3.18 -5.13
C TYR A 296 41.71 -4.54 -5.36
N GLY A 297 42.87 -4.71 -4.73
CA GLY A 297 43.70 -5.91 -4.89
C GLY A 297 43.26 -7.13 -4.10
N SER A 298 42.21 -7.04 -3.30
CA SER A 298 41.67 -8.15 -2.49
C SER A 298 40.18 -8.39 -2.75
N LEU A 299 39.74 -9.66 -2.63
CA LEU A 299 38.34 -10.08 -2.76
C LEU A 299 37.88 -10.77 -1.48
N LEU A 300 36.77 -10.32 -0.97
CA LEU A 300 35.98 -11.05 0.01
C LEU A 300 34.78 -11.69 -0.69
N ARG A 301 34.79 -12.98 -0.83
CA ARG A 301 33.63 -13.76 -1.29
C ARG A 301 32.89 -14.37 -0.11
N THR A 302 31.62 -14.06 -0.01
CA THR A 302 30.74 -14.57 1.04
C THR A 302 29.64 -15.40 0.39
N VAL A 303 29.45 -16.65 0.88
CA VAL A 303 28.32 -17.51 0.50
C VAL A 303 27.46 -17.70 1.72
N ASN A 304 26.20 -17.32 1.62
CA ASN A 304 25.23 -17.36 2.71
C ASN A 304 24.04 -18.23 2.31
N GLU A 305 23.87 -19.39 2.98
CA GLU A 305 22.72 -20.25 2.83
C GLU A 305 21.76 -20.01 4.00
N SER A 306 20.73 -19.19 3.80
CA SER A 306 19.75 -18.87 4.83
C SER A 306 18.56 -19.81 4.80
N LYS A 307 18.14 -20.26 5.96
CA LYS A 307 16.88 -20.96 6.19
C LYS A 307 16.07 -20.21 7.25
N GLY A 308 14.86 -19.87 6.91
CA GLY A 308 14.02 -19.11 7.82
C GLY A 308 12.54 -19.42 7.69
N ARG A 309 11.75 -18.76 8.53
CA ARG A 309 10.31 -18.87 8.56
C ARG A 309 9.69 -17.55 8.97
N TRP A 310 8.67 -17.16 8.23
CA TRP A 310 7.74 -16.07 8.57
C TRP A 310 6.41 -16.71 8.94
N ALA A 311 5.83 -16.31 10.06
CA ALA A 311 4.50 -16.76 10.46
C ALA A 311 3.77 -15.60 11.12
N GLY A 312 2.47 -15.51 10.94
CA GLY A 312 1.68 -14.45 11.55
C GLY A 312 0.19 -14.75 11.58
N HIS A 313 -0.46 -14.04 12.48
CA HIS A 313 -1.90 -14.05 12.69
C HIS A 313 -2.41 -12.62 12.73
N GLN A 314 -3.47 -12.36 12.02
CA GLN A 314 -4.18 -11.09 12.06
C GLN A 314 -5.65 -11.34 12.37
N ILE A 315 -6.16 -10.62 13.36
CA ILE A 315 -7.57 -10.61 13.71
C ILE A 315 -8.04 -9.16 13.62
N MET A 316 -9.17 -8.93 12.98
CA MET A 316 -9.81 -7.62 12.92
C MET A 316 -11.31 -7.77 13.17
N LEU A 317 -11.81 -7.02 14.12
CA LEU A 317 -13.24 -6.84 14.39
C LEU A 317 -13.61 -5.40 14.05
N SER A 318 -14.64 -5.20 13.27
CA SER A 318 -15.26 -3.89 13.04
C SER A 318 -16.76 -3.94 13.29
N GLU A 319 -17.25 -2.90 13.91
CA GLU A 319 -18.65 -2.68 14.22
C GLU A 319 -19.05 -1.27 13.80
N ASP A 320 -20.10 -1.13 12.99
CA ASP A 320 -20.76 0.14 12.75
C ASP A 320 -22.19 0.08 13.31
N VAL A 321 -22.55 1.06 14.13
CA VAL A 321 -23.87 1.20 14.75
C VAL A 321 -24.52 2.46 14.21
N ARG A 322 -25.66 2.34 13.56
CA ARG A 322 -26.53 3.46 13.18
C ARG A 322 -27.32 3.89 14.39
N ILE A 323 -26.93 5.01 15.02
CA ILE A 323 -27.62 5.56 16.19
C ILE A 323 -28.92 6.23 15.75
N SER A 324 -28.87 6.96 14.63
CA SER A 324 -30.02 7.59 13.98
C SER A 324 -29.84 7.57 12.46
N GLU A 325 -30.76 8.16 11.69
CA GLU A 325 -30.59 8.33 10.24
C GLU A 325 -29.38 9.20 9.91
N SER A 326 -29.07 10.17 10.79
CA SER A 326 -27.97 11.12 10.61
C SER A 326 -26.67 10.68 11.31
N ASP A 327 -26.72 9.72 12.25
CA ASP A 327 -25.63 9.43 13.18
C ASP A 327 -25.13 8.00 13.06
N ILE A 328 -23.87 7.82 12.79
CA ILE A 328 -23.25 6.51 12.77
C ILE A 328 -21.98 6.52 13.64
N LEU A 329 -21.90 5.56 14.56
CA LEU A 329 -20.73 5.30 15.38
C LEU A 329 -20.07 4.02 14.90
N GLY A 330 -18.76 4.07 14.64
CA GLY A 330 -17.97 2.92 14.26
C GLY A 330 -16.87 2.64 15.27
N ALA A 331 -16.54 1.37 15.44
CA ALA A 331 -15.40 0.93 16.23
C ALA A 331 -14.63 -0.17 15.49
N ILE A 332 -13.30 -0.17 15.59
CA ILE A 332 -12.45 -1.22 15.02
C ILE A 332 -11.37 -1.59 16.01
N ALA A 333 -11.18 -2.89 16.17
CA ALA A 333 -10.07 -3.47 16.90
C ALA A 333 -9.28 -4.40 15.97
N LYS A 334 -7.94 -4.29 15.98
CA LYS A 334 -7.06 -5.12 15.17
C LYS A 334 -5.90 -5.62 16.02
N VAL A 335 -5.58 -6.90 15.90
CA VAL A 335 -4.45 -7.55 16.52
C VAL A 335 -3.61 -8.21 15.43
N ASN A 336 -2.31 -7.87 15.38
CA ASN A 336 -1.33 -8.53 14.52
C ASN A 336 -0.27 -9.18 15.40
N LEU A 337 -0.03 -10.45 15.21
CA LEU A 337 0.99 -11.23 15.88
C LEU A 337 1.90 -11.85 14.81
N ASN A 338 3.10 -11.34 14.68
CA ASN A 338 4.03 -11.77 13.64
C ASN A 338 5.32 -12.27 14.26
N GLY A 339 5.84 -13.35 13.73
CA GLY A 339 7.10 -13.90 14.12
C GLY A 339 7.95 -14.27 12.91
N SER A 340 9.25 -14.03 13.02
CA SER A 340 10.22 -14.50 12.04
C SER A 340 11.44 -15.07 12.75
N GLY A 341 12.09 -16.03 12.10
CA GLY A 341 13.36 -16.51 12.54
C GLY A 341 14.13 -17.09 11.38
N TYR A 342 15.45 -16.95 11.39
CA TYR A 342 16.30 -17.60 10.42
C TYR A 342 17.61 -18.08 11.06
N ASN A 343 18.19 -19.11 10.44
CA ASN A 343 19.55 -19.56 10.65
C ASN A 343 20.30 -19.42 9.34
N ALA A 344 21.45 -18.78 9.38
CA ALA A 344 22.27 -18.49 8.23
C ALA A 344 23.71 -18.97 8.47
N PRO A 345 24.06 -20.22 8.13
CA PRO A 345 25.47 -20.58 7.98
C PRO A 345 26.04 -19.77 6.81
N THR A 346 27.12 -19.08 7.07
CA THR A 346 27.84 -18.29 6.08
C THR A 346 29.28 -18.75 6.03
N THR A 347 29.78 -19.00 4.84
CA THR A 347 31.21 -19.21 4.59
C THR A 347 31.74 -18.00 3.85
N ALA A 348 32.78 -17.36 4.37
CA ALA A 348 33.47 -16.29 3.71
C ALA A 348 34.90 -16.75 3.39
N MET A 349 35.36 -16.45 2.18
CA MET A 349 36.75 -16.62 1.74
C MET A 349 37.35 -15.26 1.45
N ILE A 350 38.54 -15.05 1.95
CA ILE A 350 39.33 -13.81 1.75
C ILE A 350 40.48 -14.16 0.83
N ASP A 351 40.45 -13.63 -0.38
CA ASP A 351 41.46 -13.80 -1.39
C ASP A 351 42.27 -12.50 -1.56
N ASP A 352 43.59 -12.60 -1.67
CA ASP A 352 44.47 -11.46 -2.00
C ASP A 352 44.71 -11.42 -3.52
N PHE A 353 44.04 -10.51 -4.24
CA PHE A 353 44.14 -10.38 -5.69
C PHE A 353 45.49 -9.96 -6.21
N ARG A 354 46.38 -9.45 -5.37
CA ARG A 354 47.74 -9.11 -5.78
C ARG A 354 48.61 -10.34 -6.12
N LYS A 355 48.09 -11.54 -5.86
CA LYS A 355 48.72 -12.83 -6.12
C LYS A 355 47.89 -13.72 -7.03
N PHE A 356 47.26 -13.17 -8.05
CA PHE A 356 46.33 -13.86 -8.95
C PHE A 356 46.91 -15.10 -9.69
N ASP A 357 48.21 -15.28 -9.68
CA ASP A 357 48.83 -16.47 -10.25
C ASP A 357 48.87 -17.70 -9.32
N ASP A 358 48.55 -17.52 -8.02
CA ASP A 358 48.43 -18.61 -7.04
C ASP A 358 47.04 -18.58 -6.39
N ALA A 359 46.16 -19.46 -6.83
CA ALA A 359 44.74 -19.51 -6.49
C ALA A 359 44.40 -20.00 -5.07
N GLU A 360 45.22 -19.75 -4.06
CA GLU A 360 44.93 -20.11 -2.67
C GLU A 360 44.36 -18.91 -1.89
N PRO A 361 43.12 -19.06 -1.32
CA PRO A 361 42.56 -18.01 -0.50
C PRO A 361 43.44 -17.75 0.75
N TYR A 362 43.57 -16.47 1.12
CA TYR A 362 44.37 -16.05 2.28
C TYR A 362 43.82 -16.63 3.59
N SER A 363 42.50 -16.51 3.82
CA SER A 363 41.83 -17.05 4.98
C SER A 363 40.39 -17.37 4.68
N SER A 364 39.79 -18.18 5.54
CA SER A 364 38.35 -18.42 5.52
C SER A 364 37.69 -18.08 6.85
N MET A 365 36.42 -17.76 6.81
CA MET A 365 35.58 -17.54 7.96
C MET A 365 34.34 -18.42 7.82
N ALA A 366 34.10 -19.26 8.80
CA ALA A 366 32.83 -19.94 8.98
C ALA A 366 31.97 -19.15 9.98
N SER A 367 30.84 -18.62 9.52
CA SER A 367 29.90 -17.87 10.39
C SER A 367 28.60 -18.63 10.55
N ARG A 368 28.04 -18.58 11.75
CA ARG A 368 26.66 -18.99 12.02
C ARG A 368 25.91 -17.81 12.57
N ALA A 369 24.87 -17.40 11.87
CA ALA A 369 23.96 -16.36 12.33
C ALA A 369 22.56 -16.95 12.59
N SER A 370 21.94 -16.55 13.67
CA SER A 370 20.55 -16.90 14.01
C SER A 370 19.83 -15.65 14.46
N GLU A 371 18.74 -15.30 13.78
CA GLU A 371 17.89 -14.17 14.18
C GLU A 371 16.49 -14.66 14.49
N THR A 372 15.91 -14.10 15.53
CA THR A 372 14.49 -14.26 15.86
C THR A 372 13.88 -12.90 16.09
N THR A 373 12.69 -12.68 15.53
CA THR A 373 11.93 -11.44 15.74
C THR A 373 10.48 -11.80 16.04
N GLY A 374 9.93 -11.21 17.10
CA GLY A 374 8.52 -11.28 17.45
C GLY A 374 7.93 -9.88 17.49
N THR A 375 6.86 -9.62 16.74
CA THR A 375 6.15 -8.35 16.74
C THR A 375 4.69 -8.56 17.12
N ARG A 376 4.21 -7.75 18.07
CA ARG A 376 2.82 -7.70 18.51
C ARG A 376 2.31 -6.29 18.32
N GLN A 377 1.22 -6.16 17.59
CA GLN A 377 0.60 -4.87 17.31
C GLN A 377 -0.88 -4.92 17.67
N TYR A 378 -1.34 -3.93 18.39
CA TYR A 378 -2.72 -3.73 18.79
C TYR A 378 -3.16 -2.35 18.30
N SER A 379 -4.27 -2.29 17.57
CA SER A 379 -4.81 -1.03 17.07
C SER A 379 -6.29 -0.94 17.41
N ALA A 380 -6.73 0.23 17.79
CA ALA A 380 -8.12 0.57 18.02
C ALA A 380 -8.46 1.87 17.30
N ASN A 381 -9.66 1.96 16.74
CA ASN A 381 -10.22 3.17 16.17
C ASN A 381 -11.65 3.31 16.65
N ILE A 382 -12.03 4.53 17.00
CA ILE A 382 -13.42 4.94 17.21
C ILE A 382 -13.68 6.07 16.23
N ASN A 383 -14.78 5.97 15.50
CA ASN A 383 -15.17 6.97 14.53
C ASN A 383 -16.65 7.30 14.65
N TYR A 384 -16.96 8.57 14.46
CA TYR A 384 -18.31 9.07 14.48
C TYR A 384 -18.53 9.91 13.22
N THR A 385 -19.69 9.77 12.60
CA THR A 385 -20.10 10.60 11.47
C THR A 385 -21.50 11.12 11.73
N HIS A 386 -21.67 12.41 11.51
CA HIS A 386 -22.95 13.09 11.54
C HIS A 386 -23.24 13.70 10.18
N THR A 387 -24.39 13.42 9.60
CA THR A 387 -24.90 14.01 8.37
C THR A 387 -25.94 15.07 8.73
N PHE A 388 -25.61 16.35 8.48
CA PHE A 388 -26.52 17.46 8.79
C PHE A 388 -27.60 17.62 7.72
N ASP A 389 -27.23 17.44 6.45
CA ASP A 389 -28.09 17.59 5.29
C ASP A 389 -27.63 16.65 4.18
N GLU A 390 -28.44 15.63 3.87
CA GLU A 390 -28.16 14.68 2.79
C GLU A 390 -28.16 15.33 1.40
N SER A 391 -29.03 16.33 1.17
CA SER A 391 -29.15 17.00 -0.12
C SER A 391 -27.90 17.79 -0.48
N LEU A 392 -27.21 18.33 0.52
CA LEU A 392 -25.93 19.04 0.38
C LEU A 392 -24.71 18.13 0.65
N SER A 393 -24.92 16.87 0.99
CA SER A 393 -23.88 15.96 1.48
C SER A 393 -23.05 16.64 2.57
N GLN A 394 -23.70 17.33 3.50
CA GLN A 394 -23.05 18.04 4.60
C GLN A 394 -22.76 17.05 5.74
N GLU A 395 -21.50 16.79 5.97
CA GLU A 395 -21.04 15.73 6.86
C GLU A 395 -19.91 16.21 7.78
N LEU A 396 -19.97 15.81 9.04
CA LEU A 396 -18.87 15.93 10.00
C LEU A 396 -18.42 14.53 10.40
N ALA A 397 -17.12 14.22 10.24
CA ALA A 397 -16.54 12.97 10.67
C ALA A 397 -15.44 13.22 11.72
N VAL A 398 -15.47 12.45 12.81
CA VAL A 398 -14.46 12.47 13.88
C VAL A 398 -13.85 11.09 13.98
N ASN A 399 -12.52 11.01 14.01
CA ASN A 399 -11.77 9.76 14.12
C ASN A 399 -10.76 9.87 15.25
N ALA A 400 -10.75 8.89 16.14
CA ALA A 400 -9.76 8.74 17.19
C ALA A 400 -9.09 7.37 17.06
N ASP A 401 -7.78 7.37 16.98
CA ASP A 401 -6.99 6.17 16.73
C ASP A 401 -5.94 5.96 17.82
N TYR A 402 -5.70 4.69 18.16
CA TYR A 402 -4.59 4.25 19.00
C TYR A 402 -3.89 3.05 18.39
N ASN A 403 -2.56 3.08 18.39
CA ASN A 403 -1.73 1.94 17.99
C ASN A 403 -0.65 1.69 19.02
N HIS A 404 -0.51 0.44 19.42
CA HIS A 404 0.57 -0.06 20.24
C HIS A 404 1.33 -1.14 19.49
N THR A 405 2.63 -0.97 19.34
CA THR A 405 3.51 -1.98 18.72
C THR A 405 4.64 -2.32 19.68
N ARG A 406 4.87 -3.59 19.88
CA ARG A 406 6.04 -4.12 20.56
C ARG A 406 6.76 -5.11 19.66
N SER A 407 8.08 -4.94 19.51
CA SER A 407 8.94 -5.84 18.74
C SER A 407 10.15 -6.20 19.59
N ASP A 408 10.38 -7.48 19.74
CA ASP A 408 11.54 -8.06 20.40
C ASP A 408 12.34 -8.82 19.33
N ALA A 409 13.63 -8.51 19.15
CA ALA A 409 14.51 -9.21 18.23
C ALA A 409 15.82 -9.60 18.90
N SER A 410 16.34 -10.76 18.54
CA SER A 410 17.65 -11.26 18.97
C SER A 410 18.41 -11.77 17.75
N ASN A 411 19.65 -11.34 17.63
CA ASN A 411 20.56 -11.80 16.58
C ASN A 411 21.82 -12.36 17.23
N LEU A 412 22.09 -13.62 16.98
CA LEU A 412 23.28 -14.33 17.46
C LEU A 412 24.19 -14.59 16.26
N GLN A 413 25.44 -14.17 16.33
CA GLN A 413 26.45 -14.42 15.31
C GLN A 413 27.71 -15.00 15.95
N ARG A 414 28.28 -16.05 15.35
CA ARG A 414 29.53 -16.69 15.72
C ARG A 414 30.38 -16.85 14.49
N ASN A 415 31.61 -16.37 14.54
CA ASN A 415 32.57 -16.42 13.44
C ASN A 415 33.82 -17.18 13.89
N LEU A 416 34.23 -18.13 13.10
CA LEU A 416 35.47 -18.89 13.29
C LEU A 416 36.35 -18.67 12.06
N TYR A 417 37.56 -18.25 12.29
CA TYR A 417 38.52 -17.97 11.23
C TYR A 417 39.53 -19.09 11.10
N THR A 418 40.03 -19.27 9.88
CA THR A 418 41.07 -20.24 9.57
C THR A 418 42.09 -19.61 8.60
N ALA A 419 43.36 -19.58 8.98
CA ALA A 419 44.45 -19.22 8.10
C ALA A 419 44.67 -20.31 7.06
N LEU A 420 44.53 -20.00 5.77
CA LEU A 420 44.65 -20.96 4.67
C LEU A 420 45.97 -20.87 3.96
N SER A 421 46.42 -19.67 3.63
CA SER A 421 47.70 -19.48 2.93
C SER A 421 48.92 -19.57 3.84
N PRO A 422 50.11 -19.93 3.32
CA PRO A 422 51.34 -19.87 4.09
C PRO A 422 51.64 -18.48 4.69
N ALA A 423 51.22 -17.40 4.02
CA ALA A 423 51.35 -16.02 4.49
C ALA A 423 50.46 -15.77 5.72
N ALA A 424 49.18 -16.22 5.70
CA ALA A 424 48.27 -16.10 6.82
C ALA A 424 48.75 -16.93 8.01
N GLN A 425 49.28 -18.13 7.78
CA GLN A 425 49.86 -18.97 8.82
C GLN A 425 51.09 -18.33 9.46
N ALA A 426 51.97 -17.74 8.66
CA ALA A 426 53.13 -16.99 9.15
C ALA A 426 52.75 -15.77 9.97
N GLU A 427 51.74 -15.02 9.58
CA GLU A 427 51.18 -13.90 10.35
C GLU A 427 50.65 -14.38 11.72
N ARG A 428 49.93 -15.48 11.73
CA ARG A 428 49.44 -16.10 12.97
C ARG A 428 50.57 -16.49 13.90
N ASP A 429 51.56 -17.22 13.37
CA ASP A 429 52.71 -17.68 14.12
C ASP A 429 53.57 -16.53 14.68
N ALA A 430 53.75 -15.49 13.88
CA ALA A 430 54.44 -14.28 14.29
C ALA A 430 53.69 -13.51 15.41
N SER A 431 52.40 -13.41 15.32
CA SER A 431 51.57 -12.77 16.36
C SER A 431 51.60 -13.53 17.66
N LEU A 432 51.50 -14.87 17.62
CA LEU A 432 51.56 -15.72 18.78
C LEU A 432 52.97 -15.70 19.43
N ALA A 433 54.01 -15.71 18.61
CA ALA A 433 55.42 -15.62 19.07
C ALA A 433 55.70 -14.24 19.73
N ALA A 434 55.03 -13.18 19.27
CA ALA A 434 55.09 -11.86 19.91
C ALA A 434 54.22 -11.70 21.15
N GLY A 435 53.56 -12.73 21.58
CA GLY A 435 52.62 -12.68 22.72
C GLY A 435 51.33 -11.91 22.45
N LEU A 436 51.03 -11.68 21.18
CA LEU A 436 49.80 -11.00 20.74
C LEU A 436 48.63 -12.00 20.63
N ALA A 437 47.41 -11.48 20.53
CA ALA A 437 46.22 -12.34 20.29
C ALA A 437 46.33 -12.99 18.89
N ASP A 438 45.81 -14.22 18.77
CA ASP A 438 45.69 -14.90 17.49
C ASP A 438 44.79 -14.05 16.54
N PRO A 439 45.32 -13.53 15.40
CA PRO A 439 44.53 -12.73 14.45
C PRO A 439 43.36 -13.51 13.81
N PHE A 440 43.44 -14.85 13.87
CA PHE A 440 42.36 -15.75 13.40
C PHE A 440 41.51 -16.31 14.56
N LEU A 441 41.57 -15.67 15.75
CA LEU A 441 40.72 -16.05 16.85
C LEU A 441 39.26 -15.77 16.51
N GLY A 442 38.37 -16.73 16.80
CA GLY A 442 36.94 -16.57 16.57
C GLY A 442 36.37 -15.38 17.35
N ASN A 443 35.34 -14.82 16.81
CA ASN A 443 34.57 -13.75 17.46
C ASN A 443 33.05 -13.94 17.24
N GLY A 444 32.25 -13.17 17.96
CA GLY A 444 30.81 -13.19 17.77
C GLY A 444 30.10 -12.05 18.47
N LEU A 445 28.89 -11.88 18.08
CA LEU A 445 27.99 -10.88 18.63
C LEU A 445 26.67 -11.54 19.02
N ASN A 446 26.08 -11.03 20.07
CA ASN A 446 24.69 -11.30 20.41
C ASN A 446 24.00 -9.96 20.60
N ASP A 447 23.17 -9.59 19.64
CA ASP A 447 22.41 -8.36 19.67
C ASP A 447 20.99 -8.61 20.14
N SER A 448 20.52 -7.83 21.08
CA SER A 448 19.14 -7.83 21.54
C SER A 448 18.53 -6.45 21.29
N THR A 449 17.42 -6.44 20.59
CA THR A 449 16.66 -5.22 20.28
C THR A 449 15.27 -5.31 20.87
N PHE A 450 14.91 -4.32 21.66
CA PHE A 450 13.55 -4.11 22.14
C PHE A 450 13.04 -2.79 21.58
N ARG A 451 11.88 -2.82 20.95
CA ARG A 451 11.18 -1.63 20.46
C ARG A 451 9.75 -1.61 20.95
N ARG A 452 9.33 -0.48 21.46
CA ARG A 452 7.93 -0.22 21.82
C ARG A 452 7.51 1.11 21.21
N ALA A 453 6.39 1.14 20.52
CA ALA A 453 5.82 2.36 19.96
C ALA A 453 4.36 2.50 20.37
N ASN A 454 3.98 3.71 20.77
CA ASN A 454 2.60 4.12 21.02
C ASN A 454 2.30 5.33 20.14
N ILE A 455 1.18 5.28 19.44
CA ILE A 455 0.75 6.34 18.55
C ILE A 455 -0.72 6.63 18.82
N TRP A 456 -1.07 7.90 18.94
CA TRP A 456 -2.42 8.41 19.07
C TRP A 456 -2.69 9.41 17.96
N SER A 457 -3.87 9.41 17.39
CA SER A 457 -4.31 10.47 16.50
C SER A 457 -5.77 10.82 16.71
N LEU A 458 -6.07 12.10 16.50
CA LEU A 458 -7.42 12.63 16.42
C LEU A 458 -7.55 13.43 15.15
N LYS A 459 -8.57 13.14 14.36
CA LYS A 459 -8.86 13.81 13.10
C LYS A 459 -10.33 14.21 13.05
N VAL A 460 -10.59 15.44 12.61
CA VAL A 460 -11.93 15.99 12.38
C VAL A 460 -12.00 16.45 10.93
N ASP A 461 -12.95 15.97 10.18
CA ASP A 461 -13.19 16.29 8.78
C ASP A 461 -14.62 16.84 8.61
N PHE A 462 -14.75 17.95 7.93
CA PHE A 462 -16.03 18.54 7.51
C PHE A 462 -16.07 18.57 5.98
N ALA A 463 -17.21 18.23 5.41
CA ALA A 463 -17.43 18.28 3.98
C ALA A 463 -18.84 18.79 3.66
N GLN A 464 -18.99 19.59 2.61
CA GLN A 464 -20.25 20.10 2.15
C GLN A 464 -20.21 20.36 0.65
N ASN A 465 -21.29 20.02 -0.06
CA ASN A 465 -21.48 20.45 -1.44
C ASN A 465 -21.93 21.92 -1.49
N LEU A 466 -21.47 22.61 -2.52
CA LEU A 466 -21.73 24.02 -2.78
C LEU A 466 -22.28 24.21 -4.20
N TRP A 467 -22.87 25.37 -4.47
CA TRP A 467 -23.32 25.80 -5.79
C TRP A 467 -24.21 24.76 -6.49
N SER A 468 -25.31 24.36 -5.84
CA SER A 468 -26.25 23.35 -6.35
C SER A 468 -25.53 22.06 -6.76
N ASN A 469 -24.65 21.56 -5.89
CA ASN A 469 -23.85 20.34 -6.05
C ASN A 469 -22.78 20.36 -7.17
N THR A 470 -22.53 21.56 -7.79
CA THR A 470 -21.45 21.70 -8.78
C THR A 470 -20.08 21.91 -8.14
N GLY A 471 -20.00 22.13 -6.85
CA GLY A 471 -18.77 22.27 -6.09
C GLY A 471 -18.85 21.58 -4.73
N ARG A 472 -17.69 21.45 -4.06
CA ARG A 472 -17.56 20.84 -2.74
C ARG A 472 -16.42 21.50 -1.98
N VAL A 473 -16.65 21.81 -0.73
CA VAL A 473 -15.61 22.20 0.23
C VAL A 473 -15.37 21.02 1.16
N GLU A 474 -14.10 20.76 1.47
CA GLU A 474 -13.66 19.87 2.52
C GLU A 474 -12.64 20.61 3.38
N ALA A 475 -12.78 20.56 4.68
CA ALA A 475 -11.81 21.12 5.62
C ALA A 475 -11.64 20.20 6.82
N GLY A 476 -10.48 20.23 7.45
CA GLY A 476 -10.28 19.41 8.62
C GLY A 476 -9.01 19.75 9.40
N ALA A 477 -8.93 19.14 10.56
CA ALA A 477 -7.82 19.26 11.48
C ALA A 477 -7.36 17.86 11.93
N LYS A 478 -6.05 17.70 12.15
CA LYS A 478 -5.45 16.49 12.70
C LYS A 478 -4.44 16.83 13.76
N ALA A 479 -4.42 16.05 14.84
CA ALA A 479 -3.36 16.01 15.84
C ALA A 479 -2.90 14.56 16.00
N ALA A 480 -1.59 14.32 15.89
CA ALA A 480 -1.01 13.01 16.09
C ALA A 480 0.20 13.09 17.02
N VAL A 481 0.34 12.09 17.89
CA VAL A 481 1.47 11.96 18.81
C VAL A 481 2.01 10.54 18.71
N SER A 482 3.30 10.41 18.44
CA SER A 482 4.01 9.13 18.43
C SER A 482 5.15 9.13 19.45
N ILE A 483 5.30 8.04 20.20
CA ILE A 483 6.41 7.82 21.12
C ILE A 483 6.96 6.43 20.85
N THR A 484 8.24 6.37 20.52
CA THR A 484 8.96 5.11 20.25
C THR A 484 10.15 4.98 21.17
N ASP A 485 10.15 3.93 22.00
CA ASP A 485 11.27 3.53 22.83
C ASP A 485 12.04 2.40 22.17
N ASN A 486 13.34 2.58 22.01
CA ASN A 486 14.24 1.59 21.45
C ASN A 486 15.34 1.29 22.46
N ARG A 487 15.57 0.02 22.73
CA ARG A 487 16.69 -0.46 23.53
C ARG A 487 17.47 -1.46 22.69
N TYR A 488 18.77 -1.24 22.62
CA TYR A 488 19.69 -2.11 21.93
C TYR A 488 20.83 -2.50 22.88
N SER A 489 21.13 -3.80 22.94
CA SER A 489 22.23 -4.33 23.73
C SER A 489 23.05 -5.27 22.88
N THR A 490 24.35 -5.07 22.84
CA THR A 490 25.32 -5.93 22.15
C THR A 490 26.24 -6.58 23.16
N TYR A 491 26.37 -7.90 23.04
CA TYR A 491 27.29 -8.71 23.82
C TYR A 491 28.35 -9.26 22.87
N LYS A 492 29.60 -9.13 23.23
CA LYS A 492 30.72 -9.74 22.50
C LYS A 492 30.99 -11.14 23.02
N TRP A 493 31.18 -12.05 22.10
CA TRP A 493 31.62 -13.39 22.37
C TRP A 493 33.01 -13.62 21.80
N THR A 494 33.91 -14.26 22.58
CA THR A 494 35.25 -14.63 22.17
C THR A 494 35.60 -16.02 22.73
N PRO A 495 36.27 -16.91 21.97
CA PRO A 495 36.77 -18.15 22.49
C PRO A 495 37.74 -17.90 23.68
N PRO A 496 37.82 -18.81 24.71
CA PRO A 496 37.20 -20.13 24.75
C PRO A 496 35.80 -20.15 25.35
N THR A 497 35.08 -19.03 25.43
CA THR A 497 33.69 -19.01 25.91
C THR A 497 32.86 -19.98 25.09
N PRO A 498 32.06 -20.88 25.72
CA PRO A 498 31.15 -21.78 25.00
C PRO A 498 30.22 -21.01 24.04
N GLU A 499 29.94 -21.57 22.86
CA GLU A 499 29.13 -20.91 21.82
C GLU A 499 27.70 -20.57 22.27
N GLU A 500 27.15 -21.36 23.21
CA GLU A 500 25.81 -21.15 23.76
C GLU A 500 25.73 -19.95 24.73
N GLN A 501 26.86 -19.49 25.25
CA GLN A 501 26.88 -18.38 26.19
C GLN A 501 26.76 -17.05 25.48
N VAL A 502 26.06 -16.11 26.11
CA VAL A 502 25.75 -14.79 25.55
C VAL A 502 27.00 -13.93 25.35
N GLY A 503 28.06 -14.17 26.11
CA GLY A 503 29.26 -13.34 26.12
C GLY A 503 29.15 -12.13 27.08
N GLU A 504 30.08 -11.17 26.95
CA GLU A 504 30.14 -9.95 27.79
C GLU A 504 29.39 -8.80 27.18
N LEU A 505 28.67 -8.02 28.00
CA LEU A 505 27.99 -6.80 27.55
C LEU A 505 29.03 -5.79 27.04
N SER A 506 28.97 -5.51 25.73
CA SER A 506 29.86 -4.59 25.03
C SER A 506 29.27 -3.19 24.88
N ALA A 507 27.98 -3.10 24.62
CA ALA A 507 27.30 -1.83 24.47
C ALA A 507 25.81 -1.95 24.85
N ARG A 508 25.29 -0.89 25.43
CA ARG A 508 23.86 -0.72 25.65
C ARG A 508 23.46 0.69 25.28
N ASN A 509 22.45 0.79 24.46
CA ASN A 509 21.93 2.06 23.98
C ASN A 509 20.41 2.13 24.17
N ASP A 510 19.95 3.16 24.84
CA ASP A 510 18.53 3.46 25.06
C ASP A 510 18.20 4.77 24.33
N PHE A 511 17.29 4.70 23.35
CA PHE A 511 16.87 5.82 22.52
C PHE A 511 15.36 5.95 22.51
N THR A 512 14.85 7.11 22.93
CA THR A 512 13.43 7.46 22.82
C THR A 512 13.26 8.54 21.75
N TYR A 513 12.36 8.31 20.81
CA TYR A 513 11.93 9.31 19.83
C TYR A 513 10.46 9.62 20.02
N SER A 514 10.13 10.89 20.11
CA SER A 514 8.74 11.36 20.11
C SER A 514 8.52 12.42 19.05
N GLU A 515 7.33 12.41 18.48
CA GLU A 515 6.93 13.36 17.45
C GLU A 515 5.47 13.76 17.63
N GLN A 516 5.21 15.06 17.52
CA GLN A 516 3.85 15.61 17.51
C GLN A 516 3.64 16.30 16.17
N ILE A 517 2.51 16.00 15.51
CA ILE A 517 2.14 16.60 14.23
C ILE A 517 0.76 17.23 14.38
N TYR A 518 0.66 18.51 14.09
CA TYR A 518 -0.58 19.26 14.06
C TYR A 518 -0.81 19.78 12.64
N ALA A 519 -1.96 19.45 12.08
CA ALA A 519 -2.27 19.79 10.69
C ALA A 519 -3.66 20.43 10.55
N LEU A 520 -3.75 21.38 9.64
CA LEU A 520 -5.00 21.97 9.15
C LEU A 520 -5.00 21.86 7.64
N TYR A 521 -6.15 21.54 7.05
CA TYR A 521 -6.27 21.51 5.60
C TYR A 521 -7.63 22.04 5.12
N ALA A 522 -7.64 22.47 3.87
CA ALA A 522 -8.86 22.79 3.14
C ALA A 522 -8.70 22.39 1.65
N ASN A 523 -9.75 21.84 1.06
CA ASN A 523 -9.90 21.57 -0.36
C ASN A 523 -11.15 22.28 -0.87
N LEU A 524 -11.08 22.86 -2.05
CA LEU A 524 -12.20 23.42 -2.78
C LEU A 524 -12.21 22.84 -4.19
N SER A 525 -13.30 22.17 -4.54
CA SER A 525 -13.52 21.60 -5.86
C SER A 525 -14.72 22.25 -6.54
N LYS A 526 -14.65 22.45 -7.86
CA LYS A 526 -15.75 22.98 -8.66
C LYS A 526 -15.76 22.40 -10.06
N ALA A 527 -16.92 21.99 -10.52
CA ALA A 527 -17.22 21.75 -11.91
C ALA A 527 -17.66 23.08 -12.55
N PHE A 528 -16.84 23.62 -13.46
CA PHE A 528 -17.14 24.87 -14.18
C PHE A 528 -18.08 24.63 -15.36
N SER A 529 -18.07 23.41 -15.87
CA SER A 529 -18.97 22.93 -16.93
C SER A 529 -19.00 21.39 -16.89
N GLU A 530 -19.80 20.75 -17.74
CA GLU A 530 -19.79 19.30 -17.92
C GLU A 530 -18.42 18.75 -18.36
N LYS A 531 -17.56 19.59 -18.93
CA LYS A 531 -16.26 19.21 -19.48
C LYS A 531 -15.09 19.60 -18.57
N TRP A 532 -15.24 20.59 -17.72
CA TRP A 532 -14.14 21.13 -16.92
C TRP A 532 -14.45 21.12 -15.43
N ASN A 533 -13.58 20.53 -14.67
CA ASN A 533 -13.61 20.62 -13.21
C ASN A 533 -12.20 20.82 -12.65
N ALA A 534 -12.10 21.49 -11.52
CA ALA A 534 -10.84 21.72 -10.84
C ALA A 534 -11.01 21.56 -9.32
N GLN A 535 -9.91 21.21 -8.66
CA GLN A 535 -9.78 21.22 -7.21
C GLN A 535 -8.47 21.88 -6.85
N VAL A 536 -8.52 22.71 -5.83
CA VAL A 536 -7.34 23.28 -5.18
C VAL A 536 -7.37 22.92 -3.71
N GLY A 537 -6.22 22.60 -3.15
CA GLY A 537 -6.09 22.22 -1.76
C GLY A 537 -4.84 22.81 -1.13
N LEU A 538 -4.92 23.08 0.14
CA LEU A 538 -3.81 23.56 0.95
C LEU A 538 -3.81 22.83 2.30
N ARG A 539 -2.63 22.39 2.74
CA ARG A 539 -2.41 21.78 4.04
C ARG A 539 -1.22 22.42 4.70
N GLY A 540 -1.37 22.81 5.96
CA GLY A 540 -0.29 23.27 6.82
C GLY A 540 -0.01 22.24 7.90
N GLU A 541 1.25 21.88 8.13
CA GLU A 541 1.67 20.97 9.19
C GLU A 541 2.73 21.60 10.08
N TYR A 542 2.53 21.53 11.40
CA TYR A 542 3.51 21.89 12.40
C TYR A 542 3.99 20.64 13.12
N THR A 543 5.28 20.34 13.01
CA THR A 543 5.90 19.12 13.52
C THR A 543 6.89 19.44 14.63
N ILE A 544 6.82 18.69 15.72
CA ILE A 544 7.68 18.80 16.92
C ILE A 544 8.38 17.45 17.14
N PRO A 545 9.53 17.20 16.50
CA PRO A 545 10.32 16.00 16.75
C PRO A 545 11.20 16.16 18.00
N ARG A 546 11.42 15.07 18.72
CA ARG A 546 12.35 15.00 19.87
C ARG A 546 13.02 13.64 19.91
N GLY A 547 14.33 13.60 19.81
CA GLY A 547 15.16 12.44 20.06
C GLY A 547 15.89 12.57 21.39
N ASP A 548 15.89 11.54 22.22
CA ASP A 548 16.57 11.49 23.53
C ASP A 548 17.44 10.22 23.63
N TRP A 549 18.75 10.39 23.54
CA TRP A 549 19.75 9.33 23.74
C TRP A 549 20.17 9.30 25.20
N LYS A 550 19.53 8.45 25.99
CA LYS A 550 19.80 8.35 27.43
C LYS A 550 21.20 7.87 27.72
N SER A 551 21.75 6.98 26.88
CA SER A 551 23.11 6.45 27.04
C SER A 551 24.20 7.50 26.76
N GLU A 552 23.94 8.51 25.95
CA GLU A 552 24.90 9.57 25.58
C GLU A 552 24.55 10.93 26.17
N ASN A 553 23.47 11.03 26.95
CA ASN A 553 22.91 12.29 27.46
C ASN A 553 22.75 13.36 26.37
N ARG A 554 22.33 12.94 25.19
CA ARG A 554 22.19 13.77 23.99
C ARG A 554 20.74 13.90 23.59
N ARG A 555 20.34 15.10 23.18
CA ARG A 555 18.99 15.37 22.65
C ARG A 555 19.08 16.01 21.27
N SER A 556 18.13 15.68 20.41
CA SER A 556 17.94 16.34 19.12
C SER A 556 16.47 16.71 18.92
N GLY A 557 16.23 17.49 17.86
CA GLY A 557 14.90 17.84 17.40
C GLY A 557 14.75 19.34 17.17
N LYS A 558 14.29 19.69 15.97
CA LYS A 558 14.00 21.09 15.59
C LYS A 558 12.59 21.15 15.03
N ASN A 559 11.76 21.98 15.66
CA ASN A 559 10.39 22.19 15.18
C ASN A 559 10.40 22.82 13.78
N TYR A 560 9.46 22.42 12.94
CA TYR A 560 9.29 22.98 11.61
C TYR A 560 7.81 23.10 11.24
N PHE A 561 7.54 24.03 10.33
CA PHE A 561 6.21 24.26 9.76
C PHE A 561 6.31 24.26 8.25
N ASP A 562 5.48 23.44 7.62
CA ASP A 562 5.45 23.25 6.17
C ASP A 562 4.05 23.48 5.61
N ILE A 563 4.00 23.93 4.35
CA ILE A 563 2.77 24.15 3.59
C ILE A 563 2.79 23.30 2.33
N PHE A 564 1.73 22.54 2.11
CA PHE A 564 1.58 21.56 1.03
C PHE A 564 0.41 21.92 0.11
N PRO A 565 0.65 22.68 -0.96
CA PRO A 565 -0.35 22.94 -1.97
C PRO A 565 -0.57 21.73 -2.89
N ASN A 566 -1.80 21.55 -3.38
CA ASN A 566 -2.13 20.67 -4.48
C ASN A 566 -3.18 21.28 -5.41
N VAL A 567 -3.12 20.91 -6.69
CA VAL A 567 -4.04 21.37 -7.73
C VAL A 567 -4.37 20.20 -8.64
N PHE A 568 -5.65 20.04 -8.94
CA PHE A 568 -6.16 19.06 -9.90
C PHE A 568 -6.99 19.80 -10.94
N LEU A 569 -6.76 19.50 -12.20
CA LEU A 569 -7.53 20.01 -13.32
C LEU A 569 -7.94 18.83 -14.19
N ASN A 570 -9.24 18.63 -14.35
CA ASN A 570 -9.77 17.57 -15.19
C ASN A 570 -10.54 18.17 -16.37
N TRP A 571 -10.27 17.61 -17.54
CA TRP A 571 -10.95 17.93 -18.79
C TRP A 571 -11.53 16.65 -19.41
N THR A 572 -12.84 16.68 -19.64
CA THR A 572 -13.62 15.59 -20.25
C THR A 572 -14.10 16.03 -21.64
N PRO A 573 -13.26 15.95 -22.67
CA PRO A 573 -13.65 16.39 -24.02
C PRO A 573 -14.80 15.55 -24.58
N SER A 574 -14.92 14.29 -24.19
CA SER A 574 -15.98 13.38 -24.57
C SER A 574 -16.20 12.32 -23.49
N GLN A 575 -17.31 11.58 -23.58
CA GLN A 575 -17.58 10.46 -22.66
C GLN A 575 -16.53 9.32 -22.74
N LYS A 576 -15.69 9.32 -23.78
CA LYS A 576 -14.66 8.29 -24.00
C LYS A 576 -13.26 8.73 -23.60
N ALA A 577 -13.07 9.97 -23.17
CA ALA A 577 -11.76 10.52 -22.83
C ALA A 577 -11.83 11.48 -21.65
N ILE A 578 -10.96 11.25 -20.65
CA ILE A 578 -10.77 12.14 -19.50
C ILE A 578 -9.28 12.42 -19.40
N LEU A 579 -8.92 13.71 -19.35
CA LEU A 579 -7.55 14.17 -19.12
C LEU A 579 -7.47 14.83 -17.75
N SER A 580 -6.44 14.49 -16.97
CA SER A 580 -6.21 15.02 -15.63
C SER A 580 -4.78 15.51 -15.49
N LEU A 581 -4.62 16.79 -15.16
CA LEU A 581 -3.35 17.40 -14.82
C LEU A 581 -3.32 17.65 -13.31
N ASN A 582 -2.36 17.06 -12.62
CA ASN A 582 -2.26 17.11 -11.17
C ASN A 582 -0.88 17.62 -10.76
N TYR A 583 -0.85 18.56 -9.83
CA TYR A 583 0.34 19.01 -9.14
C TYR A 583 0.18 18.79 -7.64
N SER A 584 1.24 18.33 -6.98
CA SER A 584 1.30 18.24 -5.52
C SER A 584 2.71 18.48 -4.99
N TYR A 585 2.81 19.15 -3.86
CA TYR A 585 4.01 19.26 -3.04
C TYR A 585 3.85 18.37 -1.82
N ARG A 586 4.81 17.50 -1.54
CA ARG A 586 4.70 16.47 -0.51
C ARG A 586 6.03 16.25 0.19
N LEU A 587 6.00 15.54 1.34
CA LEU A 587 7.21 15.14 2.05
C LEU A 587 7.23 13.62 2.31
N ASN A 588 8.43 13.10 2.56
CA ASN A 588 8.67 11.81 3.19
C ASN A 588 9.47 12.02 4.46
N ARG A 589 8.90 11.65 5.61
CA ARG A 589 9.59 11.68 6.90
C ARG A 589 10.51 10.46 7.04
N PRO A 590 11.65 10.59 7.71
CA PRO A 590 12.45 9.43 8.07
C PRO A 590 11.63 8.43 8.89
N LYS A 591 11.81 7.15 8.62
CA LYS A 591 11.23 6.11 9.47
C LYS A 591 11.94 6.10 10.81
N TYR A 592 11.26 5.73 11.89
CA TYR A 592 11.82 5.78 13.25
C TYR A 592 13.10 4.96 13.41
N TRP A 593 13.22 3.83 12.71
CA TRP A 593 14.43 3.01 12.73
C TRP A 593 15.61 3.61 11.94
N GLN A 594 15.36 4.48 10.95
CA GLN A 594 16.41 5.22 10.24
C GLN A 594 17.06 6.33 11.09
N LEU A 595 16.34 6.79 12.11
CA LEU A 595 16.83 7.78 13.07
C LEU A 595 17.67 7.16 14.19
N ASN A 596 17.70 5.80 14.27
CA ASN A 596 18.42 5.10 15.32
C ASN A 596 19.92 5.00 14.97
N PRO A 597 20.84 5.62 15.74
CA PRO A 597 22.26 5.69 15.40
C PRO A 597 23.03 4.39 15.72
N PHE A 598 22.36 3.32 16.12
CA PHE A 598 23.03 2.09 16.52
C PHE A 598 23.49 1.29 15.31
N ARG A 599 24.73 0.77 15.39
CA ARG A 599 25.25 -0.16 14.39
C ARG A 599 24.49 -1.48 14.48
N ARG A 600 23.91 -1.88 13.37
CA ARG A 600 23.28 -3.19 13.20
C ARG A 600 24.15 -3.98 12.23
N TYR A 601 24.83 -5.00 12.74
CA TYR A 601 25.73 -5.83 11.94
C TYR A 601 24.92 -6.79 11.03
N VAL A 602 25.27 -6.77 9.75
CA VAL A 602 24.81 -7.75 8.75
C VAL A 602 25.78 -8.93 8.75
N ASN A 603 27.09 -8.63 8.80
CA ASN A 603 28.19 -9.56 8.98
C ASN A 603 29.36 -8.77 9.62
N PRO A 604 30.51 -9.38 9.96
CA PRO A 604 31.62 -8.69 10.61
C PRO A 604 32.16 -7.49 9.88
N THR A 605 32.06 -7.47 8.54
CA THR A 605 32.58 -6.39 7.68
C THR A 605 31.50 -5.45 7.14
N THR A 606 30.21 -5.72 7.46
CA THR A 606 29.11 -4.94 6.94
C THR A 606 28.11 -4.64 8.04
N TRP A 607 27.76 -3.39 8.20
CA TRP A 607 26.73 -2.94 9.16
C TRP A 607 25.91 -1.79 8.61
N SER A 608 24.75 -1.60 9.19
CA SER A 608 23.84 -0.49 8.92
C SER A 608 23.80 0.44 10.13
N VAL A 609 23.71 1.76 9.89
CA VAL A 609 23.57 2.77 10.93
C VAL A 609 22.55 3.82 10.49
N GLY A 610 21.70 4.24 11.42
CA GLY A 610 20.77 5.36 11.20
C GLY A 610 21.42 6.71 11.49
N ASP A 611 20.70 7.78 11.15
CA ASP A 611 21.12 9.16 11.42
C ASP A 611 19.99 9.93 12.10
N PRO A 612 20.17 10.31 13.36
CA PRO A 612 19.19 11.07 14.11
C PRO A 612 18.92 12.50 13.62
N GLU A 613 19.82 13.03 12.79
CA GLU A 613 19.71 14.36 12.21
C GLU A 613 19.04 14.35 10.82
N LEU A 614 18.51 13.21 10.38
CA LEU A 614 17.79 13.10 9.13
C LEU A 614 16.63 14.09 9.05
N LYS A 615 16.60 14.82 7.96
CA LYS A 615 15.53 15.77 7.61
C LYS A 615 14.52 15.09 6.69
N PRO A 616 13.27 15.51 6.71
CA PRO A 616 12.32 15.09 5.69
C PRO A 616 12.83 15.37 4.27
N SER A 617 12.52 14.50 3.35
CA SER A 617 12.69 14.75 1.92
C SER A 617 11.42 15.37 1.35
N TYR A 618 11.57 16.30 0.40
CA TYR A 618 10.47 17.06 -0.17
C TYR A 618 10.40 16.84 -1.69
N SER A 619 9.19 16.63 -2.20
CA SER A 619 8.99 16.36 -3.63
C SER A 619 7.93 17.25 -4.26
N HIS A 620 8.26 17.84 -5.42
CA HIS A 620 7.30 18.42 -6.36
C HIS A 620 6.92 17.35 -7.36
N ASN A 621 5.62 17.08 -7.51
CA ASN A 621 5.11 16.06 -8.40
C ASN A 621 4.14 16.69 -9.40
N LEU A 622 4.37 16.46 -10.69
CA LEU A 622 3.47 16.84 -11.78
C LEU A 622 3.08 15.57 -12.53
N THR A 623 1.79 15.35 -12.72
CA THR A 623 1.28 14.15 -13.39
C THR A 623 0.18 14.55 -14.37
N LEU A 624 0.31 14.10 -15.62
CA LEU A 624 -0.71 14.15 -16.63
C LEU A 624 -1.18 12.72 -16.89
N SER A 625 -2.46 12.46 -16.66
CA SER A 625 -3.05 11.14 -16.93
C SER A 625 -4.27 11.28 -17.83
N THR A 626 -4.50 10.29 -18.64
CA THR A 626 -5.69 10.20 -19.49
C THR A 626 -6.24 8.79 -19.49
N VAL A 627 -7.56 8.68 -19.45
CA VAL A 627 -8.28 7.42 -19.59
C VAL A 627 -9.08 7.46 -20.88
N PHE A 628 -8.85 6.48 -21.76
CA PHE A 628 -9.59 6.28 -22.99
C PHE A 628 -10.42 5.00 -22.92
N PHE A 629 -11.64 5.03 -23.43
CA PHE A 629 -12.53 3.87 -23.58
C PHE A 629 -12.74 3.09 -22.26
N SER A 630 -12.54 3.73 -21.10
CA SER A 630 -12.67 3.16 -19.76
C SER A 630 -11.75 1.98 -19.43
N ASN A 631 -10.73 1.69 -20.26
CA ASN A 631 -9.79 0.60 -20.01
C ASN A 631 -8.34 0.87 -20.44
N LEU A 632 -8.09 1.94 -21.18
CA LEU A 632 -6.75 2.38 -21.55
C LEU A 632 -6.37 3.64 -20.78
N THR A 633 -5.34 3.55 -19.95
CA THR A 633 -4.79 4.69 -19.22
C THR A 633 -3.37 4.98 -19.71
N LEU A 634 -3.11 6.24 -20.02
CA LEU A 634 -1.77 6.77 -20.26
C LEU A 634 -1.44 7.78 -19.17
N THR A 635 -0.26 7.68 -18.59
CA THR A 635 0.19 8.59 -17.54
C THR A 635 1.62 9.04 -17.84
N ALA A 636 1.85 10.34 -17.86
CA ALA A 636 3.18 10.94 -17.90
C ALA A 636 3.40 11.72 -16.60
N GLY A 637 4.56 11.59 -15.99
CA GLY A 637 4.83 12.30 -14.74
C GLY A 637 6.27 12.73 -14.60
N TYR A 638 6.45 13.76 -13.79
CA TYR A 638 7.74 14.28 -13.37
C TYR A 638 7.77 14.52 -11.87
N SER A 639 8.86 14.14 -11.22
CA SER A 639 9.11 14.33 -9.80
C SER A 639 10.49 14.91 -9.57
N HIS A 640 10.57 15.94 -8.74
CA HIS A 640 11.82 16.53 -8.27
C HIS A 640 11.85 16.43 -6.74
N GLN A 641 12.74 15.60 -6.20
CA GLN A 641 12.86 15.31 -4.77
C GLN A 641 14.19 15.82 -4.23
N LYS A 642 14.14 16.66 -3.19
CA LYS A 642 15.28 17.16 -2.43
C LYS A 642 15.43 16.41 -1.12
N ASN A 643 16.66 16.40 -0.56
CA ASN A 643 16.99 15.68 0.68
C ASN A 643 16.65 14.19 0.58
N TYR A 644 16.89 13.59 -0.58
CA TYR A 644 16.60 12.19 -0.81
C TYR A 644 17.26 11.30 0.24
N SER A 645 16.50 10.47 0.95
CA SER A 645 16.96 9.65 2.06
C SER A 645 16.40 8.22 2.06
N GLU A 646 15.76 7.81 0.96
CA GLU A 646 15.11 6.49 0.88
C GLU A 646 16.11 5.34 0.76
N HIS A 647 17.31 5.61 0.26
CA HIS A 647 18.37 4.63 0.14
C HIS A 647 19.52 4.92 1.11
N GLN A 648 20.14 3.85 1.58
CA GLN A 648 21.35 3.95 2.36
C GLN A 648 22.51 4.41 1.48
N VAL A 649 23.31 5.30 2.02
CA VAL A 649 24.57 5.72 1.40
C VAL A 649 25.64 4.71 1.81
N PRO A 650 26.31 4.03 0.86
CA PRO A 650 27.40 3.14 1.18
C PRO A 650 28.65 3.98 1.55
N ASN A 651 29.17 3.75 2.74
CA ASN A 651 30.45 4.28 3.17
C ASN A 651 31.44 3.11 3.18
N TYR A 652 32.17 2.98 2.08
CA TYR A 652 33.05 1.85 1.84
C TYR A 652 34.48 2.21 2.18
N ASP A 653 35.05 1.58 3.21
CA ASP A 653 36.47 1.67 3.53
C ASP A 653 37.23 0.63 2.72
N LYS A 654 37.94 1.12 1.67
CA LYS A 654 38.70 0.28 0.76
C LYS A 654 39.88 -0.40 1.44
N SER A 655 40.46 0.21 2.49
CA SER A 655 41.65 -0.34 3.19
C SER A 655 41.28 -1.53 4.08
N LEU A 656 40.11 -1.49 4.70
CA LEU A 656 39.62 -2.50 5.66
C LEU A 656 38.63 -3.50 5.04
N GLY A 657 38.14 -3.26 3.83
CA GLY A 657 37.07 -4.06 3.22
C GLY A 657 35.76 -3.98 3.97
N THR A 658 35.56 -2.90 4.74
CA THR A 658 34.33 -2.72 5.52
C THR A 658 33.34 -1.82 4.82
N LEU A 659 32.06 -2.13 4.96
CA LEU A 659 30.97 -1.40 4.35
C LEU A 659 29.95 -0.97 5.40
N GLU A 660 29.84 0.33 5.60
CA GLU A 660 28.81 0.94 6.42
C GLU A 660 27.68 1.45 5.53
N TYR A 661 26.47 0.94 5.72
CA TYR A 661 25.26 1.48 5.12
C TYR A 661 24.68 2.55 6.04
N ARG A 662 24.83 3.82 5.68
CA ARG A 662 24.36 4.95 6.48
C ARG A 662 23.11 5.57 5.87
N PHE A 663 22.12 5.83 6.68
CA PHE A 663 21.02 6.71 6.27
C PHE A 663 21.47 8.16 6.35
N SER A 664 21.27 8.90 5.29
CA SER A 664 21.58 10.32 5.23
C SER A 664 20.68 11.02 4.20
N ASN A 665 20.59 12.34 4.27
CA ASN A 665 19.98 13.13 3.20
C ASN A 665 20.97 13.18 2.02
N ALA A 666 20.93 12.14 1.19
CA ALA A 666 22.00 11.81 0.24
C ALA A 666 22.09 12.74 -0.95
N GLY A 667 21.00 13.43 -1.37
CA GLY A 667 21.08 14.25 -2.57
C GLY A 667 19.73 14.70 -3.13
N VAL A 668 19.72 14.90 -4.44
CA VAL A 668 18.56 15.26 -5.25
C VAL A 668 18.26 14.11 -6.20
N GLN A 669 17.01 13.69 -6.25
CA GLN A 669 16.53 12.75 -7.26
C GLN A 669 15.51 13.43 -8.17
N GLN A 670 15.68 13.27 -9.46
CA GLN A 670 14.71 13.63 -10.49
C GLN A 670 14.21 12.36 -11.16
N MET A 671 12.92 12.30 -11.43
CA MET A 671 12.32 11.14 -12.11
C MET A 671 11.28 11.62 -13.11
N ALA A 672 11.40 11.15 -14.35
CA ALA A 672 10.35 11.25 -15.35
C ALA A 672 9.87 9.85 -15.72
N TYR A 673 8.57 9.68 -15.92
CA TYR A 673 8.02 8.39 -16.27
C TYR A 673 6.88 8.49 -17.28
N LEU A 674 6.72 7.44 -18.05
CA LEU A 674 5.60 7.22 -18.96
C LEU A 674 5.02 5.84 -18.66
N ALA A 675 3.75 5.79 -18.30
CA ALA A 675 3.04 4.56 -17.97
C ALA A 675 1.85 4.36 -18.90
N LEU A 676 1.69 3.12 -19.38
CA LEU A 676 0.54 2.65 -20.15
C LEU A 676 -0.11 1.51 -19.39
N ALA A 677 -1.42 1.56 -19.18
CA ALA A 677 -2.20 0.47 -18.63
C ALA A 677 -3.39 0.18 -19.52
N LEU A 678 -3.47 -1.04 -20.02
CA LEU A 678 -4.63 -1.58 -20.73
C LEU A 678 -5.24 -2.64 -19.80
N SER A 679 -6.36 -2.33 -19.20
CA SER A 679 -7.02 -3.19 -18.23
C SER A 679 -8.10 -4.02 -18.90
N GLU A 680 -7.96 -5.34 -18.83
CA GLU A 680 -8.93 -6.36 -19.28
C GLU A 680 -9.61 -6.06 -20.63
N GLN A 681 -8.80 -5.86 -21.67
CA GLN A 681 -9.32 -5.71 -23.03
C GLN A 681 -9.89 -7.03 -23.53
N ASN A 682 -11.17 -7.06 -23.85
CA ASN A 682 -11.78 -8.19 -24.54
C ASN A 682 -11.32 -8.22 -25.99
N ILE A 683 -10.53 -9.23 -26.37
CA ILE A 683 -10.18 -9.51 -27.76
C ILE A 683 -11.34 -10.26 -28.41
N THR A 684 -11.89 -11.22 -27.67
CA THR A 684 -13.12 -11.93 -28.01
C THR A 684 -13.98 -12.11 -26.74
N LYS A 685 -15.16 -12.74 -26.84
CA LYS A 685 -15.99 -13.05 -25.66
C LYS A 685 -15.35 -14.03 -24.68
N TRP A 686 -14.37 -14.79 -25.14
CA TRP A 686 -13.69 -15.84 -24.37
C TRP A 686 -12.20 -15.57 -24.13
N TRP A 687 -11.67 -14.43 -24.63
CA TRP A 687 -10.26 -14.08 -24.50
C TRP A 687 -10.09 -12.61 -24.12
N THR A 688 -9.37 -12.40 -23.00
CA THR A 688 -9.04 -11.06 -22.49
C THR A 688 -7.54 -10.89 -22.33
N VAL A 689 -7.08 -9.64 -22.44
CA VAL A 689 -5.68 -9.24 -22.27
C VAL A 689 -5.60 -8.05 -21.33
N THR A 690 -4.64 -8.09 -20.41
CA THR A 690 -4.23 -6.98 -19.55
C THR A 690 -2.76 -6.67 -19.79
N LEU A 691 -2.42 -5.39 -19.91
CA LEU A 691 -1.03 -4.93 -20.11
C LEU A 691 -0.78 -3.71 -19.24
N ASN A 692 0.30 -3.72 -18.46
CA ASN A 692 0.88 -2.56 -17.80
C ASN A 692 2.34 -2.43 -18.25
N ALA A 693 2.72 -1.26 -18.72
CA ALA A 693 4.07 -0.97 -19.15
C ALA A 693 4.50 0.41 -18.64
N ASN A 694 5.67 0.48 -18.03
CA ASN A 694 6.23 1.71 -17.51
C ASN A 694 7.64 1.90 -18.04
N TYR A 695 7.90 3.05 -18.61
CA TYR A 695 9.24 3.56 -18.87
C TYR A 695 9.57 4.62 -17.83
N MET A 696 10.74 4.55 -17.24
CA MET A 696 11.19 5.46 -16.19
C MET A 696 12.62 5.92 -16.50
N PHE A 697 12.81 7.23 -16.45
CA PHE A 697 14.11 7.89 -16.43
C PHE A 697 14.35 8.47 -15.05
N THR A 698 15.46 8.14 -14.41
CA THR A 698 15.88 8.69 -13.11
C THR A 698 17.23 9.34 -13.24
N HIS A 699 17.42 10.46 -12.56
CA HIS A 699 18.68 11.11 -12.38
C HIS A 699 18.89 11.40 -10.90
N PHE A 700 19.92 10.81 -10.31
CA PHE A 700 20.33 11.03 -8.93
C PHE A 700 21.64 11.81 -8.91
N ARG A 701 21.71 12.85 -8.07
CA ARG A 701 22.93 13.60 -7.79
C ARG A 701 23.12 13.68 -6.29
N ALA A 702 24.23 13.13 -5.80
CA ALA A 702 24.60 13.17 -4.39
C ALA A 702 24.95 14.59 -3.95
N TYR A 703 24.70 14.89 -2.68
CA TYR A 703 25.29 16.06 -2.04
C TYR A 703 26.76 15.76 -1.71
N PRO A 704 27.68 16.72 -1.88
CA PRO A 704 29.06 16.56 -1.41
C PRO A 704 29.08 16.24 0.09
N ASN A 705 29.76 15.17 0.46
CA ASN A 705 29.91 14.75 1.84
C ASN A 705 31.35 14.33 2.13
N PRO A 706 32.15 15.19 2.78
CA PRO A 706 33.56 14.92 3.03
C PRO A 706 33.79 13.74 3.99
N ASN A 707 32.76 13.28 4.70
CA ASN A 707 32.85 12.12 5.59
C ASN A 707 32.64 10.78 4.86
N LEU A 708 32.33 10.80 3.57
CA LEU A 708 32.23 9.59 2.76
C LEU A 708 33.57 9.32 2.12
N LEU A 709 34.13 8.14 2.35
CA LEU A 709 35.39 7.71 1.79
C LEU A 709 35.33 7.45 0.27
N ALA A 710 34.11 7.06 -0.20
CA ALA A 710 33.81 6.86 -1.61
C ALA A 710 32.50 7.58 -1.96
N PHE A 711 32.19 7.71 -3.26
CA PHE A 711 30.94 8.26 -3.78
C PHE A 711 30.69 9.77 -3.54
N ASN A 712 31.76 10.53 -3.28
CA ASN A 712 31.70 11.98 -3.26
C ASN A 712 31.44 12.50 -4.70
N ASP A 713 30.53 13.47 -4.89
CA ASP A 713 30.10 14.00 -6.20
C ASP A 713 29.49 12.94 -7.15
N TYR A 714 28.93 11.85 -6.59
CA TYR A 714 28.27 10.82 -7.39
C TYR A 714 27.06 11.37 -8.12
N SER A 715 27.02 11.15 -9.44
CA SER A 715 25.88 11.51 -10.29
C SER A 715 25.62 10.39 -11.30
N LYS A 716 24.41 9.88 -11.33
CA LYS A 716 24.03 8.76 -12.21
C LYS A 716 22.64 8.97 -12.79
N SER A 717 22.52 8.71 -14.09
CA SER A 717 21.22 8.57 -14.76
C SER A 717 20.95 7.12 -15.06
N SER A 718 19.71 6.72 -14.96
CA SER A 718 19.23 5.37 -15.27
C SER A 718 17.95 5.42 -16.08
N GLN A 719 17.84 4.52 -17.04
CA GLN A 719 16.62 4.27 -17.79
C GLN A 719 16.17 2.86 -17.47
N SER A 720 14.91 2.67 -17.17
CA SER A 720 14.36 1.36 -16.92
C SER A 720 12.99 1.21 -17.55
N PHE A 721 12.73 0.00 -17.98
CA PHE A 721 11.43 -0.43 -18.45
C PHE A 721 10.94 -1.55 -17.54
N ASN A 722 9.71 -1.47 -17.07
CA ASN A 722 9.08 -2.56 -16.37
C ASN A 722 7.67 -2.78 -16.89
N GLY A 723 7.20 -4.00 -16.84
CA GLY A 723 5.89 -4.33 -17.36
C GLY A 723 5.30 -5.59 -16.76
N TYR A 724 3.98 -5.68 -16.90
CA TYR A 724 3.16 -6.84 -16.59
C TYR A 724 2.21 -7.10 -17.74
N ALA A 725 2.10 -8.34 -18.17
CA ALA A 725 1.11 -8.76 -19.14
C ALA A 725 0.39 -10.02 -18.66
N SER A 726 -0.91 -10.08 -18.91
CA SER A 726 -1.73 -11.25 -18.61
C SER A 726 -2.69 -11.51 -19.74
N THR A 727 -2.87 -12.76 -20.10
CA THR A 727 -3.89 -13.22 -21.04
C THR A 727 -4.74 -14.30 -20.38
N THR A 728 -6.06 -14.18 -20.50
CA THR A 728 -7.02 -15.10 -19.88
C THR A 728 -8.00 -15.63 -20.89
N PHE A 729 -8.16 -16.94 -20.91
CA PHE A 729 -9.09 -17.67 -21.75
C PHE A 729 -10.24 -18.23 -20.88
N TYR A 730 -11.45 -17.83 -21.18
CA TYR A 730 -12.67 -18.32 -20.56
C TYR A 730 -13.15 -19.55 -21.33
N LEU A 731 -13.10 -20.69 -20.69
CA LEU A 731 -13.44 -21.98 -21.27
C LEU A 731 -14.86 -22.39 -20.84
N PRO A 732 -15.49 -23.33 -21.56
CA PRO A 732 -16.79 -23.88 -21.17
C PRO A 732 -16.80 -24.43 -19.73
N LYS A 733 -17.98 -24.49 -19.13
CA LYS A 733 -18.20 -25.04 -17.76
C LYS A 733 -17.44 -24.29 -16.67
N GLU A 734 -17.27 -22.95 -16.83
CA GLU A 734 -16.63 -22.05 -15.85
C GLU A 734 -15.14 -22.35 -15.59
N PHE A 735 -14.46 -23.00 -16.51
CA PHE A 735 -13.01 -23.12 -16.49
C PHE A 735 -12.36 -21.84 -17.02
N LYS A 736 -11.18 -21.53 -16.48
CA LYS A 736 -10.34 -20.43 -16.95
C LYS A 736 -8.89 -20.88 -17.01
N PHE A 737 -8.22 -20.49 -18.06
CA PHE A 737 -6.78 -20.63 -18.22
C PHE A 737 -6.17 -19.26 -18.35
N SER A 738 -5.14 -18.94 -17.58
CA SER A 738 -4.45 -17.65 -17.64
C SER A 738 -2.95 -17.87 -17.70
N ILE A 739 -2.29 -17.05 -18.51
CA ILE A 739 -0.83 -16.90 -18.52
C ILE A 739 -0.56 -15.45 -18.14
N ASP A 740 0.32 -15.23 -17.17
CA ASP A 740 0.75 -13.90 -16.77
C ASP A 740 2.25 -13.85 -16.57
N GLY A 741 2.82 -12.69 -16.88
CA GLY A 741 4.23 -12.44 -16.69
C GLY A 741 4.51 -11.00 -16.34
N TRP A 742 5.61 -10.78 -15.67
CA TRP A 742 6.13 -9.47 -15.39
C TRP A 742 7.65 -9.46 -15.60
N GLY A 743 8.19 -8.28 -15.87
CA GLY A 743 9.63 -8.13 -16.02
C GLY A 743 10.07 -6.68 -15.85
N MET A 744 11.35 -6.52 -15.56
CA MET A 744 12.02 -5.23 -15.50
C MET A 744 13.41 -5.31 -16.12
N THR A 745 13.81 -4.24 -16.78
CA THR A 745 15.20 -4.03 -17.20
C THR A 745 16.06 -3.60 -16.01
N PRO A 746 17.39 -3.62 -16.12
CA PRO A 746 18.24 -3.09 -15.06
C PRO A 746 17.85 -1.67 -14.68
N VAL A 747 17.98 -1.34 -13.39
CA VAL A 747 17.68 -0.02 -12.85
C VAL A 747 18.76 0.40 -11.83
N THR A 748 19.22 1.64 -11.92
CA THR A 748 20.07 2.23 -10.89
C THR A 748 19.20 3.10 -9.97
N ALA A 749 19.21 2.78 -8.69
CA ALA A 749 18.51 3.49 -7.64
C ALA A 749 19.52 3.96 -6.58
N GLY A 750 19.75 5.28 -6.51
CA GLY A 750 20.84 5.83 -5.71
C GLY A 750 22.20 5.29 -6.17
N TYR A 751 22.89 4.61 -5.29
CA TYR A 751 24.24 4.05 -5.52
C TYR A 751 24.23 2.62 -6.07
N PHE A 752 23.09 1.95 -6.09
CA PHE A 752 22.98 0.55 -6.43
C PHE A 752 22.34 0.33 -7.80
N THR A 753 22.86 -0.65 -8.52
CA THR A 753 22.26 -1.15 -9.75
C THR A 753 21.68 -2.52 -9.51
N VAL A 754 20.38 -2.66 -9.75
CA VAL A 754 19.65 -3.93 -9.73
C VAL A 754 19.57 -4.46 -11.15
N ALA A 755 19.96 -5.70 -11.38
CA ALA A 755 19.86 -6.35 -12.69
C ALA A 755 18.40 -6.56 -13.12
N GLY A 756 18.20 -6.69 -14.41
CA GLY A 756 16.89 -7.04 -14.96
C GLY A 756 16.45 -8.43 -14.51
N MET A 757 15.14 -8.57 -14.27
CA MET A 757 14.54 -9.84 -13.88
C MET A 757 13.14 -9.97 -14.49
N TRP A 758 12.64 -11.19 -14.62
CA TRP A 758 11.30 -11.44 -15.12
C TRP A 758 10.74 -12.75 -14.57
N SER A 759 9.44 -12.97 -14.71
CA SER A 759 8.78 -14.20 -14.30
C SER A 759 7.58 -14.47 -15.22
N LEU A 760 7.38 -15.73 -15.59
CA LEU A 760 6.19 -16.20 -16.29
C LEU A 760 5.48 -17.24 -15.43
N ASN A 761 4.14 -17.11 -15.34
CA ASN A 761 3.28 -17.99 -14.56
C ASN A 761 2.12 -18.46 -15.42
N ALA A 762 1.57 -19.63 -15.10
CA ALA A 762 0.35 -20.14 -15.69
C ALA A 762 -0.63 -20.61 -14.61
N SER A 763 -1.91 -20.39 -14.81
CA SER A 763 -2.93 -20.82 -13.86
C SER A 763 -4.14 -21.43 -14.57
N PHE A 764 -4.73 -22.42 -13.92
CA PHE A 764 -5.97 -23.05 -14.32
C PHE A 764 -6.95 -23.01 -13.14
N SER A 765 -8.13 -22.47 -13.37
CA SER A 765 -9.14 -22.34 -12.31
C SER A 765 -10.50 -22.82 -12.76
N LYS A 766 -11.29 -23.24 -11.76
CA LYS A 766 -12.68 -23.64 -11.94
C LYS A 766 -13.55 -23.04 -10.84
N SER A 767 -14.65 -22.42 -11.25
CA SER A 767 -15.71 -22.00 -10.34
C SER A 767 -16.77 -23.09 -10.20
N PHE A 768 -17.36 -23.20 -9.01
CA PHE A 768 -18.40 -24.14 -8.64
C PHE A 768 -19.48 -23.42 -7.86
N LEU A 769 -20.67 -24.07 -7.69
CA LEU A 769 -21.74 -23.57 -6.86
C LEU A 769 -22.17 -22.15 -7.25
N ASP A 770 -22.39 -21.91 -8.55
CA ASP A 770 -22.75 -20.61 -9.10
C ASP A 770 -21.72 -19.50 -8.76
N GLY A 771 -20.44 -19.84 -8.83
CA GLY A 771 -19.34 -18.92 -8.55
C GLY A 771 -19.01 -18.71 -7.08
N ARG A 772 -19.71 -19.39 -6.14
CA ARG A 772 -19.45 -19.29 -4.71
C ARG A 772 -18.18 -20.03 -4.27
N ALA A 773 -17.81 -21.10 -4.95
CA ALA A 773 -16.57 -21.81 -4.70
C ALA A 773 -15.61 -21.65 -5.89
N ASN A 774 -14.34 -21.50 -5.62
CA ASN A 774 -13.31 -21.39 -6.66
C ASN A 774 -12.09 -22.21 -6.26
N LEU A 775 -11.59 -23.04 -7.20
CA LEU A 775 -10.36 -23.80 -7.06
C LEU A 775 -9.38 -23.35 -8.14
N THR A 776 -8.14 -23.03 -7.75
CA THR A 776 -7.10 -22.55 -8.66
C THR A 776 -5.83 -23.34 -8.47
N LEU A 777 -5.33 -23.90 -9.55
CA LEU A 777 -3.98 -24.48 -9.65
C LEU A 777 -3.10 -23.50 -10.40
N ARG A 778 -1.91 -23.16 -9.87
CA ARG A 778 -0.98 -22.21 -10.48
C ARG A 778 0.44 -22.72 -10.44
N VAL A 779 1.15 -22.56 -11.54
CA VAL A 779 2.60 -22.77 -11.64
C VAL A 779 3.26 -21.40 -11.66
N ASN A 780 4.18 -21.15 -10.74
CA ASN A 780 4.88 -19.89 -10.58
C ASN A 780 6.31 -20.03 -11.11
N ASP A 781 6.81 -18.95 -11.75
CA ASP A 781 8.19 -18.80 -12.24
C ASP A 781 8.65 -20.02 -13.05
N ILE A 782 7.92 -20.33 -14.10
CA ILE A 782 8.10 -21.54 -14.96
C ILE A 782 9.57 -21.68 -15.42
N PHE A 783 10.22 -20.56 -15.75
CA PHE A 783 11.58 -20.54 -16.33
C PHE A 783 12.68 -20.30 -15.31
N LYS A 784 12.39 -20.18 -13.99
CA LYS A 784 13.37 -19.85 -12.94
C LYS A 784 14.17 -18.56 -13.26
N SER A 785 13.48 -17.54 -13.67
CA SER A 785 14.08 -16.29 -14.16
C SER A 785 14.13 -15.16 -13.12
N MET A 786 13.64 -15.41 -11.91
CA MET A 786 13.64 -14.46 -10.78
C MET A 786 14.95 -14.54 -9.98
N ASN A 787 16.09 -14.27 -10.60
CA ASN A 787 17.35 -14.13 -9.87
C ASN A 787 17.60 -12.66 -9.58
N GLN A 788 17.91 -12.33 -8.33
CA GLN A 788 18.19 -10.95 -7.93
C GLN A 788 19.70 -10.74 -7.89
N ASN A 789 20.19 -9.85 -8.74
CA ASN A 789 21.59 -9.43 -8.74
C ASN A 789 21.64 -7.94 -8.40
N LEU A 790 22.50 -7.58 -7.44
CA LEU A 790 22.72 -6.23 -6.99
C LEU A 790 24.20 -5.90 -7.14
N SER A 791 24.50 -4.75 -7.72
CA SER A 791 25.88 -4.26 -7.88
C SER A 791 26.04 -2.87 -7.29
N LEU A 792 27.22 -2.61 -6.72
CA LEU A 792 27.67 -1.31 -6.26
C LEU A 792 28.90 -0.93 -7.09
N TRP A 793 28.92 0.28 -7.61
CA TRP A 793 29.95 0.76 -8.51
C TRP A 793 30.67 1.99 -7.95
N ASP A 794 31.99 2.00 -7.99
CA ASP A 794 32.84 3.19 -7.77
C ASP A 794 33.50 3.55 -9.12
N GLY A 795 32.97 4.58 -9.77
CA GLY A 795 33.28 4.86 -11.16
C GLY A 795 32.91 3.69 -12.08
N ASP A 796 33.88 3.14 -12.78
CA ASP A 796 33.71 2.01 -13.69
C ASP A 796 34.05 0.65 -13.04
N VAL A 797 34.42 0.63 -11.76
CA VAL A 797 34.77 -0.59 -11.03
C VAL A 797 33.58 -1.10 -10.22
N GLU A 798 33.16 -2.35 -10.46
CA GLU A 798 32.17 -3.04 -9.63
C GLU A 798 32.84 -3.45 -8.30
N THR A 799 32.53 -2.70 -7.24
CA THR A 799 33.14 -2.90 -5.90
C THR A 799 32.41 -3.95 -5.08
N MET A 800 31.12 -4.15 -5.35
CA MET A 800 30.31 -5.20 -4.73
C MET A 800 29.35 -5.78 -5.75
N LYS A 801 29.22 -7.11 -5.73
CA LYS A 801 28.23 -7.87 -6.49
C LYS A 801 27.57 -8.86 -5.56
N MET A 802 26.25 -8.82 -5.49
CA MET A 802 25.43 -9.78 -4.76
C MET A 802 24.52 -10.52 -5.73
N ILE A 803 24.52 -11.83 -5.64
CA ILE A 803 23.66 -12.71 -6.41
C ILE A 803 22.77 -13.48 -5.42
N ASP A 804 21.47 -13.24 -5.50
CA ASP A 804 20.46 -13.97 -4.71
C ASP A 804 19.71 -14.93 -5.64
N LEU A 805 19.88 -16.22 -5.40
CA LEU A 805 19.26 -17.30 -6.16
C LEU A 805 17.91 -17.72 -5.59
N THR A 806 17.29 -16.92 -4.74
CA THR A 806 15.97 -17.21 -4.15
C THR A 806 14.92 -17.32 -5.25
N SER A 807 14.44 -18.52 -5.49
CA SER A 807 13.42 -18.81 -6.50
C SER A 807 12.01 -18.83 -5.92
N ASN A 808 11.05 -18.33 -6.70
CA ASN A 808 9.62 -18.49 -6.45
C ASN A 808 9.00 -19.67 -7.22
N ARG A 809 9.83 -20.49 -7.89
CA ARG A 809 9.39 -21.63 -8.69
C ARG A 809 8.64 -22.64 -7.85
N GLY A 810 7.41 -22.95 -8.25
CA GLY A 810 6.57 -23.87 -7.48
C GLY A 810 5.18 -24.02 -8.03
N ILE A 811 4.42 -24.93 -7.42
CA ILE A 811 3.00 -25.13 -7.69
C ILE A 811 2.21 -24.64 -6.48
N SER A 812 1.14 -23.92 -6.71
CA SER A 812 0.19 -23.52 -5.67
C SER A 812 -1.22 -23.99 -5.97
N LEU A 813 -1.93 -24.38 -4.92
CA LEU A 813 -3.35 -24.75 -4.95
C LEU A 813 -4.10 -23.80 -4.01
N GLY A 814 -5.03 -23.06 -4.57
CA GLY A 814 -5.87 -22.12 -3.85
C GLY A 814 -7.34 -22.54 -3.88
N PHE A 815 -8.01 -22.44 -2.76
CA PHE A 815 -9.46 -22.66 -2.62
C PHE A 815 -10.11 -21.48 -1.93
N THR A 816 -11.26 -21.05 -2.45
CA THR A 816 -12.10 -20.03 -1.80
C THR A 816 -13.56 -20.45 -1.85
N TYR A 817 -14.25 -20.31 -0.74
CA TYR A 817 -15.70 -20.49 -0.65
C TYR A 817 -16.35 -19.26 -0.01
N SER A 818 -17.37 -18.72 -0.65
CA SER A 818 -18.15 -17.58 -0.17
C SER A 818 -19.62 -18.00 0.05
N PHE A 819 -20.21 -17.52 1.14
CA PHE A 819 -21.59 -17.81 1.50
C PHE A 819 -22.31 -16.52 1.87
N GLY A 820 -23.65 -16.56 1.83
CA GLY A 820 -24.51 -15.39 2.04
C GLY A 820 -24.65 -14.51 0.80
N LYS A 821 -25.49 -13.50 0.87
CA LYS A 821 -25.74 -12.55 -0.21
C LYS A 821 -24.81 -11.34 -0.07
N THR A 822 -24.06 -11.02 -1.12
CA THR A 822 -23.07 -9.92 -1.09
C THR A 822 -23.46 -8.82 -2.07
N VAL A 823 -23.68 -7.61 -1.56
CA VAL A 823 -23.68 -6.36 -2.31
C VAL A 823 -23.20 -5.26 -1.38
N ALA A 824 -22.44 -4.28 -1.84
CA ALA A 824 -21.72 -3.33 -0.98
C ALA A 824 -22.33 -1.94 -0.87
N PRO A 825 -22.43 -1.28 0.27
CA PRO A 825 -22.08 0.11 0.37
C PRO A 825 -21.14 0.46 1.52
N ARG A 826 -20.78 1.70 1.63
CA ARG A 826 -19.51 2.23 1.93
C ARG A 826 -19.55 3.35 2.96
N ARG A 827 -18.53 3.40 3.83
CA ARG A 827 -18.21 4.56 4.65
C ARG A 827 -16.71 4.87 4.61
N ASN A 828 -16.37 6.14 4.55
CA ASN A 828 -15.00 6.60 4.73
C ASN A 828 -14.70 6.73 6.23
N VAL A 829 -13.66 6.06 6.69
CA VAL A 829 -13.16 6.17 8.07
C VAL A 829 -11.74 6.71 8.00
N GLY A 830 -11.37 7.57 8.95
CA GLY A 830 -10.08 8.24 9.00
C GLY A 830 -8.87 7.33 8.97
N SER A 831 -7.74 7.90 8.68
CA SER A 831 -6.47 7.21 8.42
C SER A 831 -5.49 7.38 9.56
N PHE A 832 -4.75 6.32 9.83
CA PHE A 832 -3.68 6.26 10.82
C PHE A 832 -2.33 6.14 10.11
N GLU A 833 -1.86 7.25 9.54
CA GLU A 833 -0.75 7.26 8.59
C GLU A 833 0.62 7.11 9.27
N GLU A 834 0.77 7.65 10.48
CA GLU A 834 2.03 7.63 11.24
C GLU A 834 2.52 6.23 11.61
N SER A 835 1.63 5.26 11.71
CA SER A 835 2.03 3.87 12.00
C SER A 835 2.76 3.20 10.85
N GLY A 836 2.64 3.70 9.61
CA GLY A 836 3.42 3.24 8.46
C GLY A 836 4.91 3.55 8.55
N ARG A 837 5.34 4.35 9.54
CA ARG A 837 6.73 4.71 9.82
C ARG A 837 7.42 3.82 10.85
N LEU A 838 6.69 2.87 11.44
CA LEU A 838 7.23 1.86 12.37
C LEU A 838 8.01 0.77 11.62
#